data_1ab0d84d9f8e59897ce560eeb2af3d2c
#
_entry.id   1ab0d84d9f8e59897ce560eeb2af3d2c
#
_cell.length_a   1.000
_cell.length_b   1.000
_cell.length_c   1.000
_cell.angle_alpha   90.00
_cell.angle_beta   90.00
_cell.angle_gamma   90.00
#
_symmetry.space_group_name_H-M   'P 1'
#
loop_
_entity.id
_entity.type
_entity.pdbx_description
1 polymer ?
#
loop_
_entity_poly.entity_id
_entity_poly.type
_entity_poly.pdbx_seq_one_letter_code
_entity_poly.pdbx_strand_id
1 'polypeptide(L)'
;MTPLITRLVVGVCAWIVPAPMRARWREEWLGELAANADRESRRASTRLWGVPVDAMQSRADACTQTLREILTTMPTSLDLRMAFRITKRSPLLSLTSVVAMAVGIALTTIAFTIVRDAFFGTLPVPSGHEVVSLTDFNRMGRHTLGLSLDEFQRRRPAMTTVQGAGAYSDQLADVSSADSPVGIVKVTRITTDAFDVLRVRPLLGRTFALTDGDLASPLVSIVSHAFATRVFGIADAAIGQTIQVAGAPVTIVGVHATGFKFPLTTDIWLPLRVAATGRDSAPEMNVRVFARLRSDVTYAQAETELSGLAAQVPAEADIERVVQVMPFARARADAGQEWVGIGVVAAVGLILLVSIANVANLMLVRSAARQHELAIRTAIGATRLRLMVSLGMEAALLAVMAAGAGLVLARLGLNWFRTLAVDLPFWATLSLDSRVLLFAGTLTLIAAVGSSIGPALRVTSGAGTIRFGRVSASLVILETAVAVALLGTAGILGRGLIGFGYHGMPFDAEHILLAQLDFRQTAPTGTDAAAKEAYTQQVDAAVQRASQQLRGMDHVRMTATGIDFPGEDGPRIADIHMEGDEVRRAVRVPEISEDFLPLMQATPTLGRNFTAAEVTSRAAVAIVNEPFVRKHLKGRRALGLRIRVGESGPWREIVGVVPDLGLSPGDPNLADGVYVPRRPQQLVALALLTDGPPQRLAPALHTVARGLSPAPTIRWSRSLAEQLNEPVSILRLMGVGLFVMGGVALLLACTGIYAIIAFTVEQRRREIAIRRAIGAGSLAITRTLLARSSWQLIAGGVLGGVLGLGLEQLFAALPFAIQHGGPWFLAAVGGAVIGSGVVACLVPLRRALAVNPLRDLRG
;
A
#
# COMPACT_ATOMS: atom_id res chain seq x y z
N MET A 1 -33.71 61.72 7.14
CA MET A 1 -33.23 60.34 6.98
C MET A 1 -33.61 59.59 8.23
N THR A 2 -34.23 58.42 8.08
CA THR A 2 -34.74 57.66 9.20
C THR A 2 -33.60 57.08 10.06
N PRO A 3 -33.69 57.09 11.41
CA PRO A 3 -32.65 56.61 12.34
C PRO A 3 -32.29 55.18 12.05
N LEU A 4 -33.09 54.46 11.27
CA LEU A 4 -32.86 53.06 10.86
C LEU A 4 -31.74 52.97 9.81
N ILE A 5 -31.67 53.86 8.83
CA ILE A 5 -30.62 53.88 7.77
C ILE A 5 -29.24 54.16 8.40
N THR A 6 -29.21 55.12 9.32
CA THR A 6 -27.99 55.50 10.08
C THR A 6 -27.41 54.30 10.86
N ARG A 7 -28.27 53.60 11.59
CA ARG A 7 -27.87 52.39 12.34
C ARG A 7 -27.42 51.24 11.43
N LEU A 8 -28.04 51.10 10.27
CA LEU A 8 -27.70 50.06 9.30
C LEU A 8 -26.36 50.35 8.64
N VAL A 9 -26.08 51.58 8.21
CA VAL A 9 -24.78 51.96 7.60
C VAL A 9 -23.66 51.82 8.60
N VAL A 10 -23.79 52.33 9.83
CA VAL A 10 -22.79 52.18 10.90
C VAL A 10 -22.62 50.70 11.27
N GLY A 11 -23.70 49.92 11.29
CA GLY A 11 -23.68 48.47 11.55
C GLY A 11 -22.91 47.68 10.49
N VAL A 12 -23.12 47.97 9.23
CA VAL A 12 -22.41 47.34 8.13
C VAL A 12 -20.94 47.74 8.08
N CYS A 13 -20.65 49.04 8.21
CA CYS A 13 -19.28 49.54 8.21
C CYS A 13 -18.48 49.07 9.44
N ALA A 14 -19.11 48.81 10.56
CA ALA A 14 -18.45 48.25 11.76
C ALA A 14 -17.85 46.84 11.48
N TRP A 15 -18.33 46.08 10.50
CA TRP A 15 -17.72 44.83 10.12
C TRP A 15 -16.35 45.00 9.43
N ILE A 16 -16.10 46.18 8.87
CA ILE A 16 -14.81 46.52 8.25
C ILE A 16 -13.77 46.81 9.36
N VAL A 17 -14.19 47.34 10.52
CA VAL A 17 -13.33 47.69 11.63
C VAL A 17 -12.84 46.43 12.36
N PRO A 18 -11.56 46.37 12.80
CA PRO A 18 -11.02 45.23 13.57
C PRO A 18 -11.85 44.91 14.82
N ALA A 19 -12.04 43.61 15.11
CA ALA A 19 -12.92 43.11 16.15
C ALA A 19 -12.76 43.80 17.54
N PRO A 20 -11.54 44.07 18.06
CA PRO A 20 -11.37 44.69 19.37
C PRO A 20 -11.81 46.14 19.43
N MET A 21 -11.89 46.86 18.30
CA MET A 21 -12.27 48.28 18.23
C MET A 21 -13.74 48.49 17.82
N ARG A 22 -14.42 47.44 17.35
CA ARG A 22 -15.77 47.49 16.74
C ARG A 22 -16.84 48.10 17.64
N ALA A 23 -16.86 47.71 18.90
CA ALA A 23 -17.88 48.19 19.86
C ALA A 23 -17.73 49.66 20.10
N ARG A 24 -16.52 50.10 20.46
CA ARG A 24 -16.18 51.51 20.73
C ARG A 24 -16.39 52.39 19.48
N TRP A 25 -15.90 51.99 18.34
CA TRP A 25 -16.06 52.68 17.06
C TRP A 25 -17.54 52.84 16.70
N ARG A 26 -18.36 51.83 16.92
CA ARG A 26 -19.80 51.87 16.68
C ARG A 26 -20.52 52.82 17.63
N GLU A 27 -20.14 52.87 18.90
CA GLU A 27 -20.72 53.76 19.88
C GLU A 27 -20.34 55.23 19.59
N GLU A 28 -19.08 55.50 19.24
CA GLU A 28 -18.59 56.84 18.88
C GLU A 28 -19.34 57.37 17.65
N TRP A 29 -19.47 56.64 16.59
CA TRP A 29 -20.18 57.03 15.38
C TRP A 29 -21.70 57.22 15.61
N LEU A 30 -22.33 56.31 16.34
CA LEU A 30 -23.76 56.46 16.68
C LEU A 30 -24.01 57.68 17.56
N GLY A 31 -23.10 57.97 18.52
CA GLY A 31 -23.15 59.14 19.35
C GLY A 31 -22.95 60.45 18.57
N GLU A 32 -21.98 60.48 17.66
CA GLU A 32 -21.69 61.65 16.82
C GLU A 32 -22.84 61.96 15.86
N LEU A 33 -23.41 60.96 15.24
CA LEU A 33 -24.53 61.10 14.34
C LEU A 33 -25.83 61.45 15.08
N ALA A 34 -26.03 61.02 16.32
CA ALA A 34 -27.15 61.41 17.18
C ALA A 34 -27.04 62.85 17.63
N ALA A 35 -25.84 63.26 18.09
CA ALA A 35 -25.58 64.65 18.52
C ALA A 35 -25.75 65.69 17.41
N ASN A 36 -25.61 65.31 16.17
CA ASN A 36 -25.74 66.18 15.01
C ASN A 36 -27.11 66.05 14.28
N ALA A 37 -28.02 65.16 14.72
CA ALA A 37 -29.34 65.00 14.13
C ALA A 37 -30.24 66.21 14.27
N ASP A 38 -30.02 67.04 15.28
CA ASP A 38 -30.77 68.29 15.56
C ASP A 38 -30.29 69.51 14.77
N ARG A 39 -29.15 69.42 14.09
CA ARG A 39 -28.57 70.56 13.32
C ARG A 39 -28.53 70.27 11.82
N GLU A 40 -29.53 70.79 11.12
CA GLU A 40 -29.67 70.87 9.65
C GLU A 40 -29.48 69.60 8.81
N SER A 41 -30.55 69.18 8.12
CA SER A 41 -30.69 67.96 7.36
C SER A 41 -29.69 67.77 6.16
N ARG A 42 -29.10 68.85 5.63
CA ARG A 42 -28.12 68.79 4.53
C ARG A 42 -26.69 68.39 4.96
N ARG A 43 -26.29 68.65 6.16
CA ARG A 43 -24.97 68.27 6.69
C ARG A 43 -24.92 66.81 7.17
N ALA A 44 -26.04 66.19 7.47
CA ALA A 44 -26.10 64.80 7.97
C ALA A 44 -25.82 63.79 6.84
N SER A 45 -26.19 64.08 5.58
CA SER A 45 -25.96 63.23 4.43
C SER A 45 -24.49 63.18 3.99
N THR A 46 -23.77 64.33 4.07
CA THR A 46 -22.33 64.36 3.74
C THR A 46 -21.45 63.65 4.80
N ARG A 47 -21.86 63.60 6.05
CA ARG A 47 -21.13 62.88 7.11
C ARG A 47 -21.33 61.36 7.11
N LEU A 48 -22.50 60.89 6.63
CA LEU A 48 -22.70 59.43 6.42
C LEU A 48 -21.73 58.87 5.42
N TRP A 49 -21.25 59.64 4.44
CA TRP A 49 -20.17 59.23 3.52
C TRP A 49 -18.82 59.14 4.19
N GLY A 50 -18.60 59.75 5.34
CA GLY A 50 -17.39 59.61 6.15
C GLY A 50 -17.29 58.27 6.84
N VAL A 51 -18.40 57.59 7.17
CA VAL A 51 -18.43 56.32 7.92
C VAL A 51 -17.68 55.20 7.20
N PRO A 52 -17.90 54.92 5.92
CA PRO A 52 -17.10 53.91 5.20
C PRO A 52 -15.61 54.26 5.11
N VAL A 53 -15.31 55.55 4.86
CA VAL A 53 -13.92 56.04 4.77
C VAL A 53 -13.17 55.88 6.07
N ASP A 54 -13.77 56.24 7.21
CA ASP A 54 -13.18 56.11 8.51
C ASP A 54 -13.03 54.63 8.94
N ALA A 55 -14.02 53.76 8.58
CA ALA A 55 -13.92 52.34 8.79
C ALA A 55 -12.76 51.71 7.98
N MET A 56 -12.57 52.18 6.73
CA MET A 56 -11.42 51.74 5.90
C MET A 56 -10.10 52.28 6.41
N GLN A 57 -10.04 53.55 6.90
CA GLN A 57 -8.85 54.11 7.52
C GLN A 57 -8.50 53.38 8.81
N SER A 58 -9.47 53.13 9.69
CA SER A 58 -9.27 52.39 10.93
C SER A 58 -8.73 50.97 10.62
N ARG A 59 -9.14 50.35 9.54
CA ARG A 59 -8.60 49.07 9.12
C ARG A 59 -7.21 49.18 8.51
N ALA A 60 -6.94 50.22 7.72
CA ALA A 60 -5.62 50.51 7.17
C ALA A 60 -4.61 50.85 8.25
N ASP A 61 -4.99 51.66 9.23
CA ASP A 61 -4.15 51.99 10.37
C ASP A 61 -3.84 50.78 11.24
N ALA A 62 -4.84 49.94 11.50
CA ALA A 62 -4.60 48.67 12.21
C ALA A 62 -3.72 47.73 11.38
N CYS A 63 -3.87 47.66 10.05
CA CYS A 63 -3.01 46.86 9.19
C CYS A 63 -1.58 47.39 9.15
N THR A 64 -1.38 48.72 9.09
CA THR A 64 -0.07 49.36 9.14
C THR A 64 0.59 49.19 10.53
N GLN A 65 -0.21 49.25 11.59
CA GLN A 65 0.25 49.02 12.96
C GLN A 65 0.67 47.56 13.13
N THR A 66 -0.14 46.61 12.61
CA THR A 66 0.19 45.18 12.61
C THR A 66 1.43 44.92 11.76
N LEU A 67 1.56 45.55 10.59
CA LEU A 67 2.75 45.45 9.75
C LEU A 67 3.99 46.02 10.45
N ARG A 68 3.90 47.17 11.15
CA ARG A 68 4.99 47.71 11.95
C ARG A 68 5.35 46.75 13.11
N GLU A 69 4.35 46.21 13.80
CA GLU A 69 4.58 45.21 14.84
C GLU A 69 5.25 43.96 14.27
N ILE A 70 4.83 43.49 13.12
CA ILE A 70 5.46 42.34 12.42
C ILE A 70 6.90 42.68 12.03
N LEU A 71 7.15 43.86 11.47
CA LEU A 71 8.49 44.28 11.05
C LEU A 71 9.44 44.47 12.26
N THR A 72 8.94 45.01 13.37
CA THR A 72 9.71 45.16 14.63
C THR A 72 9.90 43.85 15.39
N THR A 73 9.10 42.82 15.06
CA THR A 73 9.20 41.47 15.64
C THR A 73 9.90 40.46 14.73
N MET A 74 10.43 40.88 13.57
CA MET A 74 11.21 39.97 12.73
C MET A 74 12.33 39.28 13.52
N PRO A 75 12.56 37.98 13.25
CA PRO A 75 13.61 37.24 13.93
C PRO A 75 14.98 37.89 13.69
N THR A 76 15.71 38.14 14.74
CA THR A 76 17.04 38.76 14.71
C THR A 76 18.13 37.68 14.86
N SER A 77 19.36 38.00 14.46
CA SER A 77 20.53 37.17 14.74
C SER A 77 20.75 36.87 16.22
N LEU A 78 20.26 37.75 17.09
CA LEU A 78 20.26 37.55 18.54
C LEU A 78 19.32 36.41 18.97
N ASP A 79 18.13 36.32 18.36
CA ASP A 79 17.18 35.24 18.65
C ASP A 79 17.77 33.89 18.29
N LEU A 80 18.43 33.79 17.12
CA LEU A 80 19.10 32.56 16.68
C LEU A 80 20.24 32.18 17.65
N ARG A 81 21.08 33.15 18.07
CA ARG A 81 22.14 32.90 19.04
C ARG A 81 21.57 32.46 20.39
N MET A 82 20.45 33.04 20.82
CA MET A 82 19.76 32.64 22.04
C MET A 82 19.19 31.21 21.91
N ALA A 83 18.50 30.89 20.83
CA ALA A 83 17.98 29.55 20.56
C ALA A 83 19.11 28.51 20.65
N PHE A 84 20.27 28.80 20.03
CA PHE A 84 21.42 27.92 20.07
C PHE A 84 22.01 27.75 21.48
N ARG A 85 22.11 28.83 22.27
CA ARG A 85 22.58 28.76 23.66
C ARG A 85 21.63 27.92 24.52
N ILE A 86 20.32 28.08 24.36
CA ILE A 86 19.29 27.32 25.09
C ILE A 86 19.39 25.82 24.76
N THR A 87 19.54 25.51 23.47
CA THR A 87 19.72 24.11 22.97
C THR A 87 20.94 23.48 23.63
N LYS A 88 22.06 24.20 23.77
CA LYS A 88 23.25 23.70 24.45
C LYS A 88 23.10 23.56 25.98
N ARG A 89 22.28 24.38 26.63
CA ARG A 89 22.08 24.34 28.10
C ARG A 89 21.25 23.12 28.55
N SER A 90 20.39 22.57 27.66
CA SER A 90 19.57 21.38 27.96
C SER A 90 19.76 20.29 26.87
N PRO A 91 20.96 19.64 26.80
CA PRO A 91 21.32 18.81 25.68
C PRO A 91 20.43 17.58 25.55
N LEU A 92 20.07 16.93 26.65
CA LEU A 92 19.20 15.74 26.64
C LEU A 92 17.79 16.05 26.12
N LEU A 93 17.17 17.16 26.58
CA LEU A 93 15.84 17.57 26.10
C LEU A 93 15.88 18.04 24.64
N SER A 94 17.00 18.64 24.21
CA SER A 94 17.19 19.03 22.81
C SER A 94 17.36 17.80 21.92
N LEU A 95 18.19 16.85 22.35
CA LEU A 95 18.43 15.59 21.62
C LEU A 95 17.15 14.78 21.48
N THR A 96 16.39 14.59 22.57
CA THR A 96 15.12 13.85 22.52
C THR A 96 14.11 14.54 21.60
N SER A 97 14.04 15.88 21.59
CA SER A 97 13.16 16.63 20.67
C SER A 97 13.60 16.44 19.21
N VAL A 98 14.91 16.56 18.93
CA VAL A 98 15.46 16.37 17.57
C VAL A 98 15.23 14.95 17.09
N VAL A 99 15.51 13.94 17.93
CA VAL A 99 15.32 12.52 17.56
C VAL A 99 13.84 12.23 17.30
N ALA A 100 12.93 12.66 18.16
CA ALA A 100 11.50 12.45 17.99
C ALA A 100 10.98 13.06 16.68
N MET A 101 11.35 14.31 16.38
CA MET A 101 10.99 14.96 15.11
C MET A 101 11.68 14.30 13.90
N ALA A 102 12.96 13.96 14.02
CA ALA A 102 13.73 13.34 12.93
C ALA A 102 13.12 12.00 12.50
N VAL A 103 12.71 11.17 13.46
CA VAL A 103 12.05 9.89 13.20
C VAL A 103 10.67 10.13 12.55
N GLY A 104 9.88 11.08 13.05
CA GLY A 104 8.60 11.45 12.45
C GLY A 104 8.74 11.94 11.01
N ILE A 105 9.67 12.86 10.74
CA ILE A 105 9.96 13.38 9.41
C ILE A 105 10.48 12.25 8.49
N ALA A 106 11.37 11.39 9.00
CA ALA A 106 11.93 10.27 8.24
C ALA A 106 10.84 9.30 7.78
N LEU A 107 10.02 8.79 8.71
CA LEU A 107 8.95 7.84 8.40
C LEU A 107 7.93 8.44 7.43
N THR A 108 7.55 9.71 7.65
CA THR A 108 6.62 10.41 6.76
C THR A 108 7.21 10.59 5.37
N THR A 109 8.50 10.92 5.27
CA THR A 109 9.21 11.08 4.00
C THR A 109 9.36 9.74 3.26
N ILE A 110 9.71 8.65 3.97
CA ILE A 110 9.80 7.29 3.42
C ILE A 110 8.45 6.89 2.82
N ALA A 111 7.38 6.96 3.60
CA ALA A 111 6.08 6.54 3.15
C ALA A 111 5.53 7.40 2.01
N PHE A 112 5.72 8.72 2.05
CA PHE A 112 5.39 9.61 0.93
C PHE A 112 6.12 9.21 -0.35
N THR A 113 7.44 8.90 -0.24
CA THR A 113 8.24 8.49 -1.40
C THR A 113 7.72 7.17 -1.97
N ILE A 114 7.44 6.17 -1.12
CA ILE A 114 6.92 4.86 -1.55
C ILE A 114 5.54 5.03 -2.22
N VAL A 115 4.61 5.73 -1.57
CA VAL A 115 3.24 5.93 -2.10
C VAL A 115 3.28 6.73 -3.41
N ARG A 116 4.09 7.80 -3.47
CA ARG A 116 4.26 8.59 -4.68
C ARG A 116 4.76 7.73 -5.84
N ASP A 117 5.83 6.97 -5.63
CA ASP A 117 6.45 6.17 -6.69
C ASP A 117 5.56 4.98 -7.09
N ALA A 118 4.88 4.34 -6.13
CA ALA A 118 3.99 3.22 -6.41
C ALA A 118 2.72 3.63 -7.18
N PHE A 119 2.07 4.73 -6.78
CA PHE A 119 0.74 5.10 -7.30
C PHE A 119 0.75 6.30 -8.27
N PHE A 120 1.73 7.21 -8.14
CA PHE A 120 1.81 8.43 -8.93
C PHE A 120 3.09 8.52 -9.75
N GLY A 121 3.87 7.42 -9.82
CA GLY A 121 5.06 7.34 -10.65
C GLY A 121 4.71 7.50 -12.12
N THR A 122 5.60 8.14 -12.87
CA THR A 122 5.53 8.18 -14.32
C THR A 122 6.59 7.24 -14.87
N LEU A 123 6.30 6.57 -15.98
CA LEU A 123 7.29 5.73 -16.63
C LEU A 123 8.54 6.56 -16.98
N PRO A 124 9.75 6.06 -16.67
CA PRO A 124 11.01 6.76 -17.03
C PRO A 124 11.35 6.57 -18.51
N VAL A 125 10.41 6.94 -19.37
CA VAL A 125 10.54 6.92 -20.83
C VAL A 125 10.18 8.31 -21.39
N PRO A 126 10.61 8.67 -22.60
CA PRO A 126 10.24 9.95 -23.20
C PRO A 126 8.73 10.17 -23.21
N SER A 127 8.26 11.30 -22.66
CA SER A 127 6.82 11.61 -22.47
C SER A 127 6.05 10.46 -21.78
N GLY A 128 6.63 9.87 -20.72
CA GLY A 128 6.04 8.71 -20.05
C GLY A 128 4.65 8.93 -19.46
N HIS A 129 4.23 10.19 -19.25
CA HIS A 129 2.88 10.56 -18.81
C HIS A 129 1.81 10.34 -19.88
N GLU A 130 2.20 10.27 -21.17
CA GLU A 130 1.30 9.96 -22.30
C GLU A 130 1.06 8.43 -22.40
N VAL A 131 1.86 7.61 -21.72
CA VAL A 131 1.72 6.15 -21.77
C VAL A 131 0.63 5.71 -20.80
N VAL A 132 -0.41 5.09 -21.35
CA VAL A 132 -1.59 4.63 -20.61
C VAL A 132 -1.76 3.12 -20.72
N SER A 133 -2.43 2.53 -19.75
CA SER A 133 -2.97 1.18 -19.84
C SER A 133 -4.41 1.24 -20.31
N LEU A 134 -4.76 0.32 -21.20
CA LEU A 134 -6.11 0.10 -21.68
C LEU A 134 -6.61 -1.22 -21.06
N THR A 135 -7.63 -1.14 -20.23
CA THR A 135 -8.17 -2.31 -19.55
C THR A 135 -9.65 -2.45 -19.85
N ASP A 136 -10.02 -3.57 -20.44
CA ASP A 136 -11.42 -3.93 -20.65
C ASP A 136 -12.04 -4.31 -19.30
N PHE A 137 -13.19 -3.73 -19.00
CA PHE A 137 -13.86 -3.86 -17.72
C PHE A 137 -15.34 -4.19 -17.93
N ASN A 138 -15.83 -5.18 -17.20
CA ASN A 138 -17.27 -5.43 -17.13
C ASN A 138 -17.92 -4.49 -16.12
N ARG A 139 -18.74 -3.55 -16.60
CA ARG A 139 -19.39 -2.55 -15.75
C ARG A 139 -20.36 -3.18 -14.74
N MET A 140 -21.06 -4.24 -15.11
CA MET A 140 -22.00 -4.93 -14.22
C MET A 140 -21.33 -5.80 -13.17
N GLY A 141 -20.29 -6.57 -13.56
CA GLY A 141 -19.57 -7.51 -12.70
C GLY A 141 -18.38 -6.91 -11.95
N ARG A 142 -17.97 -5.67 -12.22
CA ARG A 142 -16.79 -4.99 -11.63
C ARG A 142 -15.49 -5.79 -11.66
N HIS A 143 -15.27 -6.56 -12.72
CA HIS A 143 -14.03 -7.32 -12.91
C HIS A 143 -13.41 -7.00 -14.26
N THR A 144 -12.09 -7.16 -14.35
CA THR A 144 -11.32 -6.98 -15.58
C THR A 144 -11.59 -8.13 -16.51
N LEU A 145 -11.81 -7.81 -17.79
CA LEU A 145 -11.96 -8.80 -18.85
C LEU A 145 -10.61 -9.02 -19.53
N GLY A 146 -10.25 -10.25 -19.78
CA GLY A 146 -9.10 -10.57 -20.61
C GLY A 146 -9.34 -10.12 -22.05
N LEU A 147 -8.35 -9.47 -22.67
CA LEU A 147 -8.38 -9.13 -24.09
C LEU A 147 -7.53 -10.14 -24.84
N SER A 148 -8.11 -10.82 -25.85
CA SER A 148 -7.33 -11.71 -26.71
C SER A 148 -6.44 -10.90 -27.66
N LEU A 149 -5.30 -11.49 -28.06
CA LEU A 149 -4.39 -10.85 -29.00
C LEU A 149 -5.08 -10.55 -30.36
N ASP A 150 -5.93 -11.46 -30.83
CA ASP A 150 -6.70 -11.29 -32.07
C ASP A 150 -7.70 -10.13 -31.99
N GLU A 151 -8.38 -9.99 -30.85
CA GLU A 151 -9.27 -8.86 -30.59
C GLU A 151 -8.52 -7.54 -30.53
N PHE A 152 -7.36 -7.49 -29.88
CA PHE A 152 -6.48 -6.31 -29.87
C PHE A 152 -6.09 -5.91 -31.29
N GLN A 153 -5.66 -6.87 -32.12
CA GLN A 153 -5.25 -6.58 -33.50
C GLN A 153 -6.39 -6.05 -34.38
N ARG A 154 -7.60 -6.55 -34.18
CA ARG A 154 -8.80 -6.05 -34.90
C ARG A 154 -9.17 -4.62 -34.49
N ARG A 155 -9.07 -4.29 -33.20
CA ARG A 155 -9.42 -2.96 -32.67
C ARG A 155 -8.36 -1.91 -32.98
N ARG A 156 -7.08 -2.30 -32.99
CA ARG A 156 -5.93 -1.41 -33.09
C ARG A 156 -5.98 -0.41 -34.25
N PRO A 157 -6.31 -0.79 -35.51
CA PRO A 157 -6.36 0.15 -36.65
C PRO A 157 -7.44 1.24 -36.51
N ALA A 158 -8.48 1.00 -35.72
CA ALA A 158 -9.60 1.92 -35.51
C ALA A 158 -9.37 2.91 -34.34
N MET A 159 -8.27 2.76 -33.57
CA MET A 159 -7.95 3.65 -32.45
C MET A 159 -7.36 4.96 -32.97
N THR A 160 -8.13 6.06 -32.91
CA THR A 160 -7.71 7.36 -33.45
C THR A 160 -7.16 8.30 -32.37
N THR A 161 -7.53 8.09 -31.10
CA THR A 161 -7.08 8.87 -29.93
C THR A 161 -5.66 8.56 -29.47
N VAL A 162 -5.05 7.47 -29.98
CA VAL A 162 -3.70 7.04 -29.64
C VAL A 162 -2.72 7.25 -30.81
N GLN A 163 -1.47 7.56 -30.50
CA GLN A 163 -0.37 7.61 -31.50
C GLN A 163 0.10 6.21 -31.88
N GLY A 164 -0.03 5.26 -30.96
CA GLY A 164 0.32 3.86 -31.13
C GLY A 164 -0.10 3.05 -29.91
N ALA A 165 -0.37 1.78 -30.12
CA ALA A 165 -0.73 0.84 -29.08
C ALA A 165 0.11 -0.43 -29.18
N GLY A 166 0.50 -0.99 -28.04
CA GLY A 166 1.21 -2.25 -27.94
C GLY A 166 0.51 -3.19 -26.98
N ALA A 167 0.75 -4.48 -27.15
CA ALA A 167 0.24 -5.51 -26.25
C ALA A 167 1.40 -6.31 -25.68
N TYR A 168 1.21 -6.81 -24.44
CA TYR A 168 2.20 -7.66 -23.79
C TYR A 168 1.53 -8.74 -22.94
N SER A 169 2.28 -9.81 -22.71
CA SER A 169 1.91 -10.87 -21.77
C SER A 169 3.13 -11.27 -20.95
N ASP A 170 3.01 -11.21 -19.64
CA ASP A 170 4.05 -11.56 -18.70
C ASP A 170 3.98 -13.05 -18.39
N GLN A 171 5.14 -13.69 -18.28
CA GLN A 171 5.25 -15.07 -17.83
C GLN A 171 6.56 -15.29 -17.09
N LEU A 172 6.58 -16.26 -16.20
CA LEU A 172 7.81 -16.81 -15.67
C LEU A 172 8.30 -17.88 -16.66
N ALA A 173 9.59 -17.91 -16.92
CA ALA A 173 10.19 -18.95 -17.75
C ALA A 173 11.51 -19.39 -17.13
N ASP A 174 11.78 -20.69 -17.24
CA ASP A 174 13.09 -21.22 -16.92
C ASP A 174 14.07 -20.90 -18.05
N VAL A 175 15.21 -20.35 -17.66
CA VAL A 175 16.25 -19.88 -18.58
C VAL A 175 17.54 -20.58 -18.27
N SER A 176 18.21 -21.06 -19.32
CA SER A 176 19.55 -21.59 -19.24
C SER A 176 20.46 -20.99 -20.34
N SER A 177 21.72 -20.76 -20.01
CA SER A 177 22.78 -20.48 -20.97
C SER A 177 23.47 -21.79 -21.36
N ALA A 178 24.29 -21.78 -22.41
CA ALA A 178 25.00 -22.98 -22.89
C ALA A 178 25.80 -23.69 -21.78
N ASP A 179 26.34 -22.91 -20.81
CA ASP A 179 27.24 -23.43 -19.78
C ASP A 179 26.63 -23.52 -18.37
N SER A 180 25.42 -22.98 -18.15
CA SER A 180 24.86 -22.91 -16.81
C SER A 180 23.33 -22.67 -16.77
N PRO A 181 22.62 -23.31 -15.83
CA PRO A 181 21.23 -22.95 -15.56
C PRO A 181 21.18 -21.55 -14.93
N VAL A 182 20.35 -20.66 -15.49
CA VAL A 182 20.14 -19.29 -14.97
C VAL A 182 18.99 -19.27 -13.95
N GLY A 183 18.02 -20.18 -14.10
CA GLY A 183 16.84 -20.32 -13.26
C GLY A 183 15.61 -19.60 -13.80
N ILE A 184 14.61 -19.41 -12.94
CA ILE A 184 13.33 -18.78 -13.31
C ILE A 184 13.51 -17.28 -13.46
N VAL A 185 13.13 -16.76 -14.63
CA VAL A 185 13.26 -15.34 -15.00
C VAL A 185 11.91 -14.81 -15.48
N LYS A 186 11.61 -13.55 -15.19
CA LYS A 186 10.42 -12.88 -15.76
C LYS A 186 10.65 -12.57 -17.22
N VAL A 187 9.84 -13.17 -18.07
CA VAL A 187 9.86 -13.03 -19.53
C VAL A 187 8.58 -12.32 -19.94
N THR A 188 8.70 -11.28 -20.74
CA THR A 188 7.54 -10.60 -21.32
C THR A 188 7.50 -10.82 -22.82
N ARG A 189 6.40 -11.35 -23.32
CA ARG A 189 6.11 -11.34 -24.76
C ARG A 189 5.47 -10.01 -25.09
N ILE A 190 5.97 -9.31 -26.09
CA ILE A 190 5.55 -7.95 -26.42
C ILE A 190 5.43 -7.77 -27.92
N THR A 191 4.49 -6.95 -28.38
CA THR A 191 4.37 -6.63 -29.82
C THR A 191 5.67 -6.05 -30.36
N THR A 192 6.02 -6.37 -31.61
CA THR A 192 7.33 -6.01 -32.19
C THR A 192 7.61 -4.50 -32.22
N ASP A 193 6.56 -3.69 -32.34
CA ASP A 193 6.61 -2.22 -32.36
C ASP A 193 6.43 -1.57 -30.96
N ALA A 194 6.32 -2.36 -29.93
CA ALA A 194 6.09 -1.86 -28.56
C ALA A 194 7.17 -0.85 -28.09
N PHE A 195 8.44 -1.10 -28.47
CA PHE A 195 9.52 -0.19 -28.09
C PHE A 195 9.46 1.15 -28.85
N ASP A 196 8.90 1.17 -30.06
CA ASP A 196 8.62 2.39 -30.81
C ASP A 196 7.49 3.19 -30.16
N VAL A 197 6.41 2.51 -29.68
CA VAL A 197 5.33 3.14 -28.90
C VAL A 197 5.88 3.75 -27.62
N LEU A 198 6.81 3.07 -26.95
CA LEU A 198 7.48 3.56 -25.74
C LEU A 198 8.56 4.62 -26.05
N ARG A 199 8.97 4.78 -27.31
CA ARG A 199 10.10 5.63 -27.77
C ARG A 199 11.41 5.30 -27.08
N VAL A 200 11.67 3.98 -26.90
CA VAL A 200 12.88 3.48 -26.23
C VAL A 200 13.63 2.58 -27.20
N ARG A 201 14.94 2.80 -27.31
CA ARG A 201 15.83 1.94 -28.11
C ARG A 201 16.75 1.14 -27.18
N PRO A 202 17.14 -0.07 -27.58
CA PRO A 202 18.20 -0.79 -26.88
C PRO A 202 19.49 0.03 -26.82
N LEU A 203 20.27 -0.17 -25.76
CA LEU A 203 21.60 0.41 -25.62
C LEU A 203 22.59 -0.22 -26.61
N LEU A 204 22.44 -1.53 -26.82
CA LEU A 204 23.29 -2.34 -27.70
C LEU A 204 22.40 -3.20 -28.62
N GLY A 205 22.81 -3.42 -29.85
CA GLY A 205 22.09 -4.21 -30.81
C GLY A 205 20.92 -3.47 -31.47
N ARG A 206 19.81 -4.17 -31.71
CA ARG A 206 18.62 -3.66 -32.40
C ARG A 206 17.32 -3.92 -31.66
N THR A 207 16.26 -3.20 -32.01
CA THR A 207 14.87 -3.51 -31.65
C THR A 207 14.36 -4.71 -32.44
N PHE A 208 13.16 -5.19 -32.09
CA PHE A 208 12.48 -6.20 -32.92
C PHE A 208 12.14 -5.63 -34.30
N ALA A 209 12.35 -6.43 -35.34
CA ALA A 209 11.82 -6.20 -36.66
C ALA A 209 10.38 -6.75 -36.74
N LEU A 210 9.56 -6.24 -37.65
CA LEU A 210 8.21 -6.76 -37.86
C LEU A 210 8.22 -8.25 -38.19
N THR A 211 9.22 -8.71 -38.95
CA THR A 211 9.43 -10.09 -39.31
C THR A 211 9.77 -11.00 -38.12
N ASP A 212 10.29 -10.47 -37.02
CA ASP A 212 10.54 -11.26 -35.80
C ASP A 212 9.22 -11.73 -35.16
N GLY A 213 8.09 -11.10 -35.49
CA GLY A 213 6.74 -11.50 -35.08
C GLY A 213 6.16 -12.69 -35.84
N ASP A 214 6.77 -13.13 -36.94
CA ASP A 214 6.31 -14.26 -37.72
C ASP A 214 6.67 -15.59 -37.06
N LEU A 215 5.75 -16.57 -37.12
CA LEU A 215 5.99 -17.90 -36.54
C LEU A 215 7.15 -18.67 -37.21
N ALA A 216 7.43 -18.39 -38.49
CA ALA A 216 8.49 -19.03 -39.24
C ALA A 216 9.91 -18.42 -38.96
N SER A 217 9.98 -17.22 -38.37
CA SER A 217 11.25 -16.57 -38.08
C SER A 217 11.98 -17.21 -36.89
N PRO A 218 13.32 -17.18 -36.83
CA PRO A 218 14.07 -17.61 -35.64
C PRO A 218 13.63 -16.84 -34.40
N LEU A 219 13.63 -17.51 -33.23
CA LEU A 219 13.32 -16.85 -31.98
C LEU A 219 14.45 -15.88 -31.58
N VAL A 220 14.10 -14.62 -31.36
CA VAL A 220 15.02 -13.59 -30.91
C VAL A 220 14.56 -12.98 -29.58
N SER A 221 15.49 -12.43 -28.83
CA SER A 221 15.19 -11.75 -27.57
C SER A 221 15.94 -10.44 -27.43
N ILE A 222 15.37 -9.55 -26.65
CA ILE A 222 16.06 -8.39 -26.10
C ILE A 222 16.15 -8.64 -24.60
N VAL A 223 17.27 -8.31 -23.97
CA VAL A 223 17.50 -8.59 -22.54
C VAL A 223 17.78 -7.30 -21.76
N SER A 224 17.56 -7.34 -20.44
CA SER A 224 17.95 -6.24 -19.55
C SER A 224 19.47 -6.19 -19.40
N HIS A 225 20.03 -4.99 -19.16
CA HIS A 225 21.45 -4.84 -18.85
C HIS A 225 21.87 -5.69 -17.65
N ALA A 226 21.03 -5.74 -16.62
CA ALA A 226 21.30 -6.53 -15.41
C ALA A 226 21.38 -8.04 -15.72
N PHE A 227 20.49 -8.56 -16.56
CA PHE A 227 20.52 -9.95 -17.00
C PHE A 227 21.79 -10.24 -17.82
N ALA A 228 22.07 -9.40 -18.81
CA ALA A 228 23.26 -9.57 -19.68
C ALA A 228 24.55 -9.60 -18.86
N THR A 229 24.71 -8.66 -17.92
CA THR A 229 25.91 -8.59 -17.07
C THR A 229 25.98 -9.78 -16.09
N ARG A 230 24.86 -10.21 -15.53
CA ARG A 230 24.82 -11.36 -14.61
C ARG A 230 25.19 -12.67 -15.28
N VAL A 231 24.76 -12.87 -16.53
CA VAL A 231 24.94 -14.16 -17.24
C VAL A 231 26.23 -14.19 -18.04
N PHE A 232 26.61 -13.08 -18.67
CA PHE A 232 27.75 -13.03 -19.59
C PHE A 232 28.92 -12.17 -19.08
N GLY A 233 28.84 -11.61 -17.88
CA GLY A 233 29.85 -10.76 -17.26
C GLY A 233 29.89 -9.34 -17.82
N ILE A 234 29.78 -9.16 -19.15
CA ILE A 234 29.78 -7.88 -19.86
C ILE A 234 28.54 -7.83 -20.77
N ALA A 235 27.85 -6.71 -20.78
CA ALA A 235 26.60 -6.57 -21.54
C ALA A 235 26.80 -6.76 -23.07
N ASP A 236 27.95 -6.29 -23.63
CA ASP A 236 28.29 -6.43 -25.06
C ASP A 236 28.45 -7.90 -25.49
N ALA A 237 28.95 -8.76 -24.60
CA ALA A 237 29.16 -10.17 -24.87
C ALA A 237 27.82 -10.94 -25.02
N ALA A 238 26.70 -10.38 -24.63
CA ALA A 238 25.39 -11.02 -24.75
C ALA A 238 24.84 -11.01 -26.19
N ILE A 239 25.25 -10.03 -27.03
CA ILE A 239 24.70 -9.90 -28.39
C ILE A 239 25.14 -11.08 -29.26
N GLY A 240 24.19 -11.69 -29.97
CA GLY A 240 24.39 -12.85 -30.82
C GLY A 240 24.47 -14.18 -30.06
N GLN A 241 24.51 -14.18 -28.73
CA GLN A 241 24.48 -15.40 -27.92
C GLN A 241 23.09 -16.04 -27.94
N THR A 242 23.09 -17.36 -27.84
CA THR A 242 21.86 -18.13 -27.77
C THR A 242 21.62 -18.62 -26.33
N ILE A 243 20.46 -18.31 -25.79
CA ILE A 243 19.97 -18.81 -24.50
C ILE A 243 18.78 -19.75 -24.74
N GLN A 244 18.55 -20.65 -23.81
CA GLN A 244 17.33 -21.46 -23.80
C GLN A 244 16.30 -20.76 -22.93
N VAL A 245 15.15 -20.41 -23.49
CA VAL A 245 14.02 -19.84 -22.75
C VAL A 245 12.87 -20.84 -22.80
N ALA A 246 12.51 -21.41 -21.67
CA ALA A 246 11.53 -22.47 -21.59
C ALA A 246 11.83 -23.64 -22.57
N GLY A 247 13.11 -24.00 -22.72
CA GLY A 247 13.58 -25.09 -23.59
C GLY A 247 13.70 -24.74 -25.07
N ALA A 248 13.31 -23.54 -25.51
CA ALA A 248 13.46 -23.09 -26.90
C ALA A 248 14.74 -22.24 -27.05
N PRO A 249 15.56 -22.48 -28.12
CA PRO A 249 16.73 -21.66 -28.38
C PRO A 249 16.32 -20.25 -28.86
N VAL A 250 16.87 -19.22 -28.23
CA VAL A 250 16.54 -17.83 -28.49
C VAL A 250 17.82 -17.02 -28.61
N THR A 251 17.99 -16.29 -29.72
CA THR A 251 19.17 -15.47 -29.96
C THR A 251 18.98 -14.05 -29.41
N ILE A 252 19.93 -13.54 -28.64
CA ILE A 252 19.91 -12.18 -28.10
C ILE A 252 20.29 -11.18 -29.20
N VAL A 253 19.37 -10.29 -29.58
CA VAL A 253 19.58 -9.26 -30.62
C VAL A 253 19.71 -7.85 -30.07
N GLY A 254 19.40 -7.64 -28.79
CA GLY A 254 19.52 -6.34 -28.17
C GLY A 254 19.65 -6.40 -26.65
N VAL A 255 20.26 -5.36 -26.08
CA VAL A 255 20.37 -5.16 -24.63
C VAL A 255 19.85 -3.76 -24.29
N HIS A 256 18.86 -3.69 -23.39
CA HIS A 256 18.31 -2.41 -22.94
C HIS A 256 19.21 -1.70 -21.93
N ALA A 257 18.99 -0.39 -21.79
CA ALA A 257 19.70 0.45 -20.83
C ALA A 257 19.50 -0.01 -19.39
N THR A 258 20.46 0.32 -18.54
CA THR A 258 20.41 0.02 -17.10
C THR A 258 19.13 0.56 -16.47
N GLY A 259 18.42 -0.29 -15.74
CA GLY A 259 17.20 0.09 -15.04
C GLY A 259 15.91 0.00 -15.87
N PHE A 260 15.96 -0.22 -17.18
CA PHE A 260 14.76 -0.45 -17.97
C PHE A 260 14.26 -1.90 -17.81
N LYS A 261 13.01 -2.06 -17.33
CA LYS A 261 12.40 -3.37 -17.02
C LYS A 261 10.89 -3.39 -17.32
N PHE A 262 10.44 -2.68 -18.35
CA PHE A 262 9.02 -2.63 -18.75
C PHE A 262 8.48 -4.05 -19.00
N PRO A 263 7.24 -4.38 -18.57
CA PRO A 263 6.22 -3.55 -17.94
C PRO A 263 6.41 -3.35 -16.42
N LEU A 264 7.14 -4.19 -15.70
CA LEU A 264 7.36 -4.11 -14.24
C LEU A 264 8.81 -4.40 -13.85
N THR A 265 9.23 -5.66 -13.98
CA THR A 265 10.51 -6.21 -13.52
C THR A 265 11.09 -7.19 -14.53
N THR A 266 10.75 -7.03 -15.81
CA THR A 266 11.13 -7.93 -16.91
C THR A 266 12.63 -7.93 -17.14
N ASP A 267 13.22 -9.12 -17.31
CA ASP A 267 14.62 -9.29 -17.66
C ASP A 267 14.80 -9.72 -19.12
N ILE A 268 13.81 -10.37 -19.74
CA ILE A 268 13.87 -10.85 -21.12
C ILE A 268 12.58 -10.48 -21.85
N TRP A 269 12.70 -9.88 -23.02
CA TRP A 269 11.60 -9.59 -23.93
C TRP A 269 11.65 -10.53 -25.13
N LEU A 270 10.53 -11.10 -25.49
CA LEU A 270 10.32 -11.90 -26.68
C LEU A 270 9.26 -11.25 -27.57
N PRO A 271 9.34 -11.37 -28.90
CA PRO A 271 8.27 -10.87 -29.77
C PRO A 271 7.00 -11.70 -29.58
N LEU A 272 5.85 -11.03 -29.50
CA LEU A 272 4.54 -11.66 -29.65
C LEU A 272 4.41 -12.12 -31.09
N ARG A 273 4.24 -13.42 -31.28
CA ARG A 273 4.16 -14.06 -32.61
C ARG A 273 2.72 -14.35 -32.97
N VAL A 274 2.38 -14.07 -34.21
CA VAL A 274 1.04 -14.28 -34.79
C VAL A 274 1.18 -15.10 -36.05
N ALA A 275 0.25 -16.05 -36.26
CA ALA A 275 0.17 -16.74 -37.55
C ALA A 275 -0.22 -15.75 -38.65
N ALA A 276 0.48 -15.80 -39.79
CA ALA A 276 0.22 -14.91 -40.93
C ALA A 276 -1.19 -15.09 -41.54
N THR A 277 -1.87 -16.16 -41.22
CA THR A 277 -3.25 -16.48 -41.64
C THR A 277 -4.16 -16.35 -40.42
N GLY A 278 -4.82 -15.27 -40.27
CA GLY A 278 -5.59 -14.76 -39.15
C GLY A 278 -6.76 -15.56 -38.58
N ARG A 279 -6.74 -16.89 -38.61
CA ARG A 279 -7.78 -17.71 -37.98
C ARG A 279 -7.32 -18.88 -37.09
N ASP A 280 -6.03 -19.19 -37.08
CA ASP A 280 -5.47 -20.30 -36.29
C ASP A 280 -4.43 -19.86 -35.25
N SER A 281 -4.55 -18.65 -34.73
CA SER A 281 -3.74 -18.19 -33.60
C SER A 281 -4.00 -19.08 -32.39
N ALA A 282 -2.94 -19.41 -31.66
CA ALA A 282 -3.04 -20.17 -30.43
C ALA A 282 -4.21 -19.63 -29.55
N PRO A 283 -5.11 -20.52 -29.09
CA PRO A 283 -6.33 -20.08 -28.45
C PRO A 283 -6.02 -19.21 -27.24
N GLU A 284 -6.64 -18.03 -27.21
CA GLU A 284 -6.86 -17.20 -26.04
C GLU A 284 -5.62 -16.80 -25.24
N MET A 285 -4.58 -16.30 -25.89
CA MET A 285 -3.56 -15.57 -25.13
C MET A 285 -4.14 -14.23 -24.71
N ASN A 286 -4.54 -14.14 -23.43
CA ASN A 286 -4.91 -12.87 -22.83
C ASN A 286 -3.70 -11.97 -22.81
N VAL A 287 -3.83 -10.79 -23.40
CA VAL A 287 -2.81 -9.76 -23.42
C VAL A 287 -3.26 -8.54 -22.64
N ARG A 288 -2.30 -7.84 -22.09
CA ARG A 288 -2.51 -6.51 -21.52
C ARG A 288 -2.09 -5.47 -22.54
N VAL A 289 -2.89 -4.43 -22.69
CA VAL A 289 -2.69 -3.39 -23.70
C VAL A 289 -2.21 -2.10 -23.06
N PHE A 290 -1.22 -1.51 -23.67
CA PHE A 290 -0.80 -0.15 -23.37
C PHE A 290 -0.79 0.68 -24.65
N ALA A 291 -0.95 1.98 -24.50
CA ALA A 291 -0.97 2.88 -25.63
C ALA A 291 -0.29 4.21 -25.28
N ARG A 292 0.11 4.94 -26.28
CA ARG A 292 0.52 6.33 -26.15
C ARG A 292 -0.61 7.22 -26.64
N LEU A 293 -1.16 8.02 -25.74
CA LEU A 293 -2.17 9.02 -26.11
C LEU A 293 -1.58 10.12 -26.98
N ARG A 294 -2.41 10.70 -27.81
CA ARG A 294 -2.10 11.97 -28.48
C ARG A 294 -2.11 13.09 -27.45
N SER A 295 -1.22 14.05 -27.61
CA SER A 295 -1.05 15.17 -26.66
C SER A 295 -2.27 16.11 -26.59
N ASP A 296 -3.14 16.07 -27.59
CA ASP A 296 -4.38 16.87 -27.71
C ASP A 296 -5.64 16.14 -27.17
N VAL A 297 -5.51 14.91 -26.66
CA VAL A 297 -6.61 14.06 -26.24
C VAL A 297 -6.63 13.87 -24.71
N THR A 298 -7.81 13.98 -24.13
CA THR A 298 -8.04 13.68 -22.70
C THR A 298 -8.33 12.20 -22.47
N TYR A 299 -8.10 11.71 -21.24
CA TYR A 299 -8.44 10.32 -20.88
C TYR A 299 -9.90 9.99 -21.15
N ALA A 300 -10.84 10.89 -20.82
CA ALA A 300 -12.27 10.69 -21.03
C ALA A 300 -12.67 10.55 -22.51
N GLN A 301 -12.02 11.32 -23.41
CA GLN A 301 -12.23 11.18 -24.85
C GLN A 301 -11.75 9.82 -25.35
N ALA A 302 -10.57 9.37 -24.89
CA ALA A 302 -10.03 8.08 -25.24
C ALA A 302 -10.91 6.93 -24.69
N GLU A 303 -11.40 7.03 -23.44
CA GLU A 303 -12.34 6.06 -22.86
C GLU A 303 -13.63 5.94 -23.68
N THR A 304 -14.18 7.06 -24.14
CA THR A 304 -15.41 7.07 -24.93
C THR A 304 -15.22 6.37 -26.27
N GLU A 305 -14.15 6.70 -27.01
CA GLU A 305 -13.84 6.05 -28.29
C GLU A 305 -13.59 4.57 -28.12
N LEU A 306 -12.68 4.21 -27.20
CA LEU A 306 -12.25 2.83 -27.02
C LEU A 306 -13.36 1.92 -26.47
N SER A 307 -14.23 2.47 -25.61
CA SER A 307 -15.43 1.76 -25.15
C SER A 307 -16.42 1.54 -26.29
N GLY A 308 -16.58 2.51 -27.19
CA GLY A 308 -17.36 2.35 -28.42
C GLY A 308 -16.82 1.25 -29.34
N LEU A 309 -15.50 1.13 -29.46
CA LEU A 309 -14.86 0.04 -30.19
C LEU A 309 -15.03 -1.33 -29.51
N ALA A 310 -14.96 -1.35 -28.16
CA ALA A 310 -15.17 -2.56 -27.39
C ALA A 310 -16.60 -3.11 -27.49
N ALA A 311 -17.60 -2.23 -27.55
CA ALA A 311 -19.00 -2.59 -27.68
C ALA A 311 -19.37 -3.19 -29.06
N GLN A 312 -18.54 -3.03 -30.07
CA GLN A 312 -18.76 -3.61 -31.42
C GLN A 312 -18.40 -5.08 -31.51
N VAL A 313 -17.69 -5.61 -30.50
CA VAL A 313 -17.35 -7.03 -30.46
C VAL A 313 -18.52 -7.81 -29.89
N PRO A 314 -19.00 -8.87 -30.58
CA PRO A 314 -20.07 -9.72 -30.06
C PRO A 314 -19.70 -10.24 -28.67
N ALA A 315 -20.42 -9.81 -27.66
CA ALA A 315 -20.27 -10.30 -26.29
C ALA A 315 -21.35 -11.32 -25.99
N GLU A 316 -21.07 -12.25 -25.06
CA GLU A 316 -22.13 -13.03 -24.40
C GLU A 316 -23.14 -12.05 -23.75
N ALA A 317 -24.40 -12.41 -23.77
CA ALA A 317 -25.60 -11.54 -23.70
C ALA A 317 -25.71 -10.58 -22.47
N ASP A 318 -24.80 -10.64 -21.50
CA ASP A 318 -24.90 -9.85 -20.25
C ASP A 318 -23.61 -9.07 -19.90
N ILE A 319 -22.70 -8.82 -20.84
CA ILE A 319 -21.44 -8.15 -20.55
C ILE A 319 -21.44 -6.73 -21.16
N GLU A 320 -21.64 -5.71 -20.34
CA GLU A 320 -21.39 -4.31 -20.73
C GLU A 320 -19.90 -4.01 -20.64
N ARG A 321 -19.19 -4.08 -21.78
CA ARG A 321 -17.77 -3.81 -21.88
C ARG A 321 -17.49 -2.30 -21.93
N VAL A 322 -16.65 -1.84 -21.02
CA VAL A 322 -16.14 -0.45 -20.97
C VAL A 322 -14.61 -0.53 -20.93
N VAL A 323 -13.94 0.29 -21.69
CA VAL A 323 -12.48 0.42 -21.65
C VAL A 323 -12.11 1.52 -20.69
N GLN A 324 -11.38 1.19 -19.66
CA GLN A 324 -10.80 2.15 -18.72
C GLN A 324 -9.43 2.59 -19.21
N VAL A 325 -9.20 3.90 -19.29
CA VAL A 325 -7.93 4.51 -19.70
C VAL A 325 -7.31 5.21 -18.52
N MET A 326 -6.16 4.75 -18.07
CA MET A 326 -5.46 5.38 -16.93
C MET A 326 -3.94 5.37 -17.14
N PRO A 327 -3.19 6.26 -16.45
CA PRO A 327 -1.73 6.24 -16.50
C PRO A 327 -1.19 4.85 -16.21
N PHE A 328 -0.21 4.39 -16.99
CA PHE A 328 0.28 3.00 -16.92
C PHE A 328 0.71 2.58 -15.51
N ALA A 329 1.44 3.45 -14.81
CA ALA A 329 1.89 3.17 -13.46
C ALA A 329 0.72 2.99 -12.47
N ARG A 330 -0.38 3.76 -12.65
CA ARG A 330 -1.58 3.67 -11.81
C ARG A 330 -2.43 2.43 -12.12
N ALA A 331 -2.50 2.03 -13.38
CA ALA A 331 -3.27 0.85 -13.79
C ALA A 331 -2.75 -0.47 -13.21
N ARG A 332 -1.50 -0.48 -12.77
CA ARG A 332 -0.88 -1.65 -12.12
C ARG A 332 -1.20 -1.77 -10.63
N ALA A 333 -1.69 -0.69 -10.03
CA ALA A 333 -2.32 -0.74 -8.72
C ALA A 333 -3.78 -1.16 -8.92
N ASP A 334 -4.09 -2.44 -8.74
CA ASP A 334 -5.45 -2.98 -8.89
C ASP A 334 -6.48 -2.14 -8.11
N ALA A 335 -7.72 -2.12 -8.58
CA ALA A 335 -8.82 -1.27 -8.08
C ALA A 335 -9.08 -1.34 -6.55
N GLY A 336 -8.56 -2.35 -5.85
CA GLY A 336 -8.58 -2.43 -4.39
C GLY A 336 -7.38 -1.76 -3.69
N GLN A 337 -6.28 -1.51 -4.41
CA GLN A 337 -5.03 -1.01 -3.81
C GLN A 337 -5.04 0.52 -3.59
N GLU A 338 -5.97 1.27 -4.18
CA GLU A 338 -6.11 2.72 -3.90
C GLU A 338 -6.39 2.98 -2.41
N TRP A 339 -7.22 2.18 -1.78
CA TRP A 339 -7.53 2.25 -0.35
C TRP A 339 -6.32 1.94 0.54
N VAL A 340 -5.44 1.05 0.07
CA VAL A 340 -4.15 0.76 0.72
C VAL A 340 -3.28 2.01 0.77
N GLY A 341 -3.15 2.72 -0.36
CA GLY A 341 -2.42 3.98 -0.43
C GLY A 341 -2.99 5.03 0.54
N ILE A 342 -4.31 5.18 0.59
CA ILE A 342 -4.99 6.09 1.53
C ILE A 342 -4.72 5.67 2.97
N GLY A 343 -4.79 4.39 3.30
CA GLY A 343 -4.50 3.86 4.62
C GLY A 343 -3.07 4.15 5.08
N VAL A 344 -2.10 3.96 4.18
CA VAL A 344 -0.68 4.28 4.45
C VAL A 344 -0.50 5.78 4.68
N VAL A 345 -1.08 6.65 3.82
CA VAL A 345 -1.00 8.11 4.00
C VAL A 345 -1.64 8.55 5.32
N ALA A 346 -2.79 7.98 5.69
CA ALA A 346 -3.45 8.26 6.95
C ALA A 346 -2.59 7.85 8.15
N ALA A 347 -2.03 6.63 8.14
CA ALA A 347 -1.14 6.13 9.19
C ALA A 347 0.09 7.02 9.37
N VAL A 348 0.68 7.45 8.26
CA VAL A 348 1.83 8.37 8.23
C VAL A 348 1.48 9.76 8.76
N GLY A 349 0.32 10.28 8.38
CA GLY A 349 -0.21 11.54 8.94
C GLY A 349 -0.38 11.47 10.45
N LEU A 350 -0.85 10.34 10.97
CA LEU A 350 -0.96 10.11 12.42
C LEU A 350 0.39 10.13 13.13
N ILE A 351 1.43 9.53 12.54
CA ILE A 351 2.79 9.54 13.14
C ILE A 351 3.36 10.97 13.18
N LEU A 352 3.15 11.73 12.10
CA LEU A 352 3.56 13.13 12.10
C LEU A 352 2.87 13.90 13.22
N LEU A 353 1.56 13.71 13.41
CA LEU A 353 0.80 14.31 14.50
C LEU A 353 1.38 13.92 15.87
N VAL A 354 1.70 12.66 16.10
CA VAL A 354 2.35 12.18 17.32
C VAL A 354 3.71 12.85 17.53
N SER A 355 4.52 12.96 16.48
CA SER A 355 5.84 13.60 16.55
C SER A 355 5.72 15.09 16.91
N ILE A 356 4.78 15.81 16.31
CA ILE A 356 4.48 17.22 16.62
C ILE A 356 3.99 17.35 18.06
N ALA A 357 3.06 16.48 18.48
CA ALA A 357 2.51 16.47 19.84
C ALA A 357 3.59 16.25 20.90
N ASN A 358 4.49 15.29 20.66
CA ASN A 358 5.58 15.00 21.58
C ASN A 358 6.55 16.19 21.74
N VAL A 359 6.93 16.82 20.62
CA VAL A 359 7.78 18.02 20.69
C VAL A 359 7.05 19.20 21.31
N ALA A 360 5.75 19.39 21.04
CA ALA A 360 4.94 20.39 21.71
C ALA A 360 4.90 20.17 23.23
N ASN A 361 4.78 18.91 23.69
CA ASN A 361 4.89 18.55 25.12
C ASN A 361 6.25 18.92 25.72
N LEU A 362 7.34 18.57 25.03
CA LEU A 362 8.70 18.91 25.48
C LEU A 362 8.93 20.42 25.51
N MET A 363 8.41 21.16 24.53
CA MET A 363 8.47 22.63 24.49
C MET A 363 7.64 23.27 25.61
N LEU A 364 6.47 22.72 25.94
CA LEU A 364 5.65 23.14 27.06
C LEU A 364 6.40 22.95 28.40
N VAL A 365 7.07 21.81 28.59
CA VAL A 365 7.92 21.54 29.76
C VAL A 365 9.04 22.56 29.87
N ARG A 366 9.75 22.86 28.77
CA ARG A 366 10.82 23.88 28.74
C ARG A 366 10.31 25.27 29.06
N SER A 367 9.20 25.68 28.43
CA SER A 367 8.64 27.04 28.71
C SER A 367 8.15 27.16 30.13
N ALA A 368 7.64 26.13 30.74
CA ALA A 368 7.25 26.12 32.14
C ALA A 368 8.45 26.24 33.10
N ALA A 369 9.57 25.54 32.78
CA ALA A 369 10.82 25.69 33.57
C ALA A 369 11.43 27.11 33.51
N ARG A 370 11.05 27.91 32.50
CA ARG A 370 11.56 29.27 32.26
C ARG A 370 10.52 30.36 32.52
N GLN A 371 9.45 30.07 33.27
CA GLN A 371 8.37 31.03 33.54
C GLN A 371 8.86 32.32 34.14
N HIS A 372 9.83 32.28 35.07
CA HIS A 372 10.41 33.46 35.71
C HIS A 372 11.15 34.36 34.70
N GLU A 373 11.94 33.78 33.81
CA GLU A 373 12.64 34.51 32.73
C GLU A 373 11.65 35.17 31.77
N LEU A 374 10.59 34.45 31.38
CA LEU A 374 9.54 34.99 30.50
C LEU A 374 8.74 36.13 31.21
N ALA A 375 8.46 35.99 32.50
CA ALA A 375 7.80 37.01 33.28
C ALA A 375 8.65 38.29 33.38
N ILE A 376 9.97 38.18 33.60
CA ILE A 376 10.88 39.32 33.60
C ILE A 376 10.87 40.01 32.23
N ARG A 377 10.94 39.27 31.12
CA ARG A 377 10.89 39.86 29.78
C ARG A 377 9.59 40.62 29.53
N THR A 378 8.47 40.08 29.99
CA THR A 378 7.17 40.75 29.90
C THR A 378 7.14 42.03 30.74
N ALA A 379 7.71 42.00 31.93
CA ALA A 379 7.80 43.17 32.81
C ALA A 379 8.70 44.28 32.22
N ILE A 380 9.72 43.94 31.45
CA ILE A 380 10.60 44.90 30.74
C ILE A 380 9.98 45.39 29.42
N GLY A 381 8.73 44.95 29.08
CA GLY A 381 7.98 45.47 27.94
C GLY A 381 8.04 44.62 26.67
N ALA A 382 8.47 43.34 26.74
CA ALA A 382 8.42 42.46 25.59
C ALA A 382 6.97 42.16 25.18
N THR A 383 6.62 42.44 23.92
CA THR A 383 5.29 42.17 23.38
C THR A 383 5.03 40.66 23.31
N ARG A 384 3.76 40.29 23.37
CA ARG A 384 3.36 38.85 23.23
C ARG A 384 3.90 38.24 21.94
N LEU A 385 3.82 38.96 20.82
CA LEU A 385 4.31 38.51 19.50
C LEU A 385 5.84 38.30 19.54
N ARG A 386 6.61 39.15 20.20
CA ARG A 386 8.06 39.01 20.36
C ARG A 386 8.45 37.73 21.11
N LEU A 387 7.68 37.39 22.16
CA LEU A 387 7.88 36.14 22.91
C LEU A 387 7.52 34.91 22.07
N MET A 388 6.45 35.04 21.28
CA MET A 388 6.06 33.96 20.34
C MET A 388 7.14 33.72 19.28
N VAL A 389 7.70 34.77 18.67
CA VAL A 389 8.80 34.69 17.71
C VAL A 389 10.04 34.02 18.33
N SER A 390 10.39 34.39 19.55
CA SER A 390 11.54 33.81 20.26
C SER A 390 11.35 32.29 20.50
N LEU A 391 10.16 31.87 20.94
CA LEU A 391 9.84 30.46 21.14
C LEU A 391 9.76 29.70 19.78
N GLY A 392 9.21 30.36 18.75
CA GLY A 392 9.16 29.84 17.39
C GLY A 392 10.55 29.61 16.78
N MET A 393 11.51 30.52 17.04
CA MET A 393 12.90 30.34 16.58
C MET A 393 13.60 29.16 17.25
N GLU A 394 13.33 28.90 18.54
CA GLU A 394 13.84 27.69 19.20
C GLU A 394 13.26 26.42 18.58
N ALA A 395 11.95 26.39 18.34
CA ALA A 395 11.29 25.28 17.68
C ALA A 395 11.79 25.08 16.23
N ALA A 396 11.97 26.17 15.48
CA ALA A 396 12.49 26.14 14.12
C ALA A 396 13.93 25.59 14.04
N LEU A 397 14.81 25.99 14.97
CA LEU A 397 16.17 25.47 15.04
C LEU A 397 16.18 23.96 15.26
N LEU A 398 15.37 23.46 16.21
CA LEU A 398 15.25 22.03 16.48
C LEU A 398 14.64 21.29 15.29
N ALA A 399 13.64 21.87 14.61
CA ALA A 399 13.00 21.29 13.45
C ALA A 399 13.97 21.19 12.25
N VAL A 400 14.82 22.20 12.01
CA VAL A 400 15.84 22.16 10.96
C VAL A 400 16.91 21.10 11.26
N MET A 401 17.37 21.00 12.51
CA MET A 401 18.29 19.93 12.92
C MET A 401 17.65 18.54 12.73
N ALA A 402 16.38 18.41 13.11
CA ALA A 402 15.61 17.19 12.95
C ALA A 402 15.36 16.84 11.48
N ALA A 403 15.14 17.83 10.61
CA ALA A 403 14.98 17.62 9.18
C ALA A 403 16.26 17.05 8.54
N GLY A 404 17.42 17.61 8.89
CA GLY A 404 18.70 17.07 8.43
C GLY A 404 18.91 15.61 8.85
N ALA A 405 18.72 15.32 10.14
CA ALA A 405 18.82 13.96 10.66
C ALA A 405 17.71 13.05 10.07
N GLY A 406 16.50 13.54 9.92
CA GLY A 406 15.36 12.84 9.34
C GLY A 406 15.58 12.45 7.88
N LEU A 407 16.15 13.34 7.07
CA LEU A 407 16.50 13.02 5.67
C LEU A 407 17.59 11.95 5.56
N VAL A 408 18.58 11.96 6.47
CA VAL A 408 19.59 10.90 6.54
C VAL A 408 18.92 9.56 6.89
N LEU A 409 18.07 9.55 7.92
CA LEU A 409 17.31 8.35 8.30
C LEU A 409 16.38 7.89 7.18
N ALA A 410 15.73 8.81 6.47
CA ALA A 410 14.88 8.50 5.33
C ALA A 410 15.68 7.82 4.21
N ARG A 411 16.87 8.32 3.88
CA ARG A 411 17.76 7.70 2.88
C ARG A 411 18.18 6.29 3.29
N LEU A 412 18.58 6.11 4.54
CA LEU A 412 18.95 4.79 5.08
C LEU A 412 17.75 3.83 5.05
N GLY A 413 16.57 4.31 5.47
CA GLY A 413 15.33 3.53 5.46
C GLY A 413 14.87 3.14 4.05
N LEU A 414 14.96 4.05 3.06
CA LEU A 414 14.65 3.74 1.67
C LEU A 414 15.64 2.74 1.07
N ASN A 415 16.93 2.84 1.39
CA ASN A 415 17.91 1.87 0.95
C ASN A 415 17.64 0.48 1.55
N TRP A 416 17.33 0.43 2.84
CA TRP A 416 16.94 -0.83 3.50
C TRP A 416 15.63 -1.40 2.90
N PHE A 417 14.63 -0.56 2.64
CA PHE A 417 13.40 -0.98 1.98
C PHE A 417 13.64 -1.61 0.61
N ARG A 418 14.57 -1.06 -0.19
CA ARG A 418 14.95 -1.63 -1.49
C ARG A 418 15.52 -3.06 -1.37
N THR A 419 16.17 -3.41 -0.26
CA THR A 419 16.68 -4.78 -0.06
C THR A 419 15.59 -5.76 0.32
N LEU A 420 14.49 -5.29 0.87
CA LEU A 420 13.35 -6.13 1.25
C LEU A 420 12.33 -6.29 0.10
N ALA A 421 12.18 -5.28 -0.71
CA ALA A 421 11.19 -5.23 -1.78
C ALA A 421 11.83 -5.69 -3.12
N VAL A 422 11.81 -6.99 -3.35
CA VAL A 422 12.47 -7.63 -4.52
C VAL A 422 11.79 -7.26 -5.84
N ASP A 423 10.46 -7.00 -5.84
CA ASP A 423 9.63 -6.81 -7.03
C ASP A 423 9.10 -5.39 -7.21
N LEU A 424 9.90 -4.38 -6.85
CA LEU A 424 9.52 -2.99 -7.10
C LEU A 424 9.42 -2.72 -8.62
N PRO A 425 8.36 -2.03 -9.06
CA PRO A 425 8.27 -1.56 -10.43
C PRO A 425 9.51 -0.73 -10.81
N PHE A 426 10.00 -0.89 -12.03
CA PHE A 426 11.24 -0.23 -12.46
C PHE A 426 11.17 1.31 -12.46
N TRP A 427 9.98 1.89 -12.44
CA TRP A 427 9.78 3.34 -12.28
C TRP A 427 9.83 3.81 -10.82
N ALA A 428 9.77 2.89 -9.85
CA ALA A 428 9.87 3.24 -8.43
C ALA A 428 11.34 3.44 -8.04
N THR A 429 11.86 4.63 -8.33
CA THR A 429 13.28 4.95 -8.07
C THR A 429 13.58 5.14 -6.61
N LEU A 430 12.56 5.37 -5.76
CA LEU A 430 12.65 5.65 -4.33
C LEU A 430 13.74 6.69 -4.01
N SER A 431 13.81 7.75 -4.82
CA SER A 431 14.83 8.78 -4.72
C SER A 431 14.33 10.00 -3.91
N LEU A 432 15.27 10.63 -3.20
CA LEU A 432 15.02 11.90 -2.52
C LEU A 432 15.20 13.05 -3.54
N ASP A 433 14.21 13.23 -4.40
CA ASP A 433 14.19 14.30 -5.40
C ASP A 433 13.70 15.65 -4.83
N SER A 434 13.64 16.67 -5.67
CA SER A 434 13.18 18.02 -5.27
C SER A 434 11.76 18.04 -4.70
N ARG A 435 10.87 17.17 -5.17
CA ARG A 435 9.48 17.06 -4.67
C ARG A 435 9.45 16.50 -3.25
N VAL A 436 10.27 15.47 -2.98
CA VAL A 436 10.41 14.89 -1.64
C VAL A 436 11.08 15.88 -0.69
N LEU A 437 12.09 16.63 -1.16
CA LEU A 437 12.73 17.67 -0.35
C LEU A 437 11.75 18.82 -0.01
N LEU A 438 10.93 19.24 -0.98
CA LEU A 438 9.87 20.24 -0.74
C LEU A 438 8.85 19.73 0.27
N PHE A 439 8.42 18.47 0.13
CA PHE A 439 7.52 17.83 1.08
C PHE A 439 8.13 17.79 2.50
N ALA A 440 9.37 17.31 2.64
CA ALA A 440 10.08 17.28 3.92
C ALA A 440 10.27 18.69 4.51
N GLY A 441 10.55 19.71 3.69
CA GLY A 441 10.60 21.11 4.09
C GLY A 441 9.26 21.62 4.62
N THR A 442 8.16 21.27 3.94
CA THR A 442 6.80 21.60 4.39
C THR A 442 6.47 20.92 5.71
N LEU A 443 6.80 19.65 5.87
CA LEU A 443 6.64 18.93 7.15
C LEU A 443 7.45 19.57 8.26
N THR A 444 8.67 20.01 7.97
CA THR A 444 9.54 20.70 8.93
C THR A 444 8.92 22.00 9.39
N LEU A 445 8.34 22.77 8.46
CA LEU A 445 7.63 24.01 8.79
C LEU A 445 6.39 23.73 9.66
N ILE A 446 5.57 22.75 9.28
CA ILE A 446 4.39 22.33 10.05
C ILE A 446 4.80 21.89 11.46
N ALA A 447 5.87 21.10 11.57
CA ALA A 447 6.37 20.66 12.86
C ALA A 447 6.91 21.82 13.73
N ALA A 448 7.62 22.76 13.15
CA ALA A 448 8.12 23.95 13.85
C ALA A 448 6.96 24.83 14.36
N VAL A 449 5.98 25.11 13.49
CA VAL A 449 4.80 25.91 13.85
C VAL A 449 3.94 25.17 14.88
N GLY A 450 3.61 23.91 14.62
CA GLY A 450 2.76 23.08 15.49
C GLY A 450 3.33 22.92 16.90
N SER A 451 4.64 22.70 17.02
CA SER A 451 5.30 22.57 18.32
C SER A 451 5.42 23.88 19.08
N SER A 452 5.38 25.04 18.41
CA SER A 452 5.46 26.37 19.04
C SER A 452 4.10 26.92 19.48
N ILE A 453 2.98 26.51 18.90
CA ILE A 453 1.63 27.04 19.19
C ILE A 453 1.25 26.84 20.65
N GLY A 454 1.46 25.63 21.22
CA GLY A 454 1.11 25.36 22.61
C GLY A 454 1.81 26.28 23.63
N PRO A 455 3.15 26.39 23.59
CA PRO A 455 3.91 27.33 24.41
C PRO A 455 3.52 28.80 24.17
N ALA A 456 3.31 29.20 22.92
CA ALA A 456 2.97 30.56 22.54
C ALA A 456 1.61 31.01 23.10
N LEU A 457 0.58 30.16 22.94
CA LEU A 457 -0.76 30.42 23.50
C LEU A 457 -0.74 30.56 25.04
N ARG A 458 0.17 29.86 25.68
CA ARG A 458 0.33 29.91 27.13
C ARG A 458 0.86 31.25 27.63
N VAL A 459 1.90 31.76 26.96
CA VAL A 459 2.50 33.04 27.29
C VAL A 459 1.52 34.20 27.08
N THR A 460 0.62 34.05 26.09
CA THR A 460 -0.32 35.11 25.71
C THR A 460 -1.62 35.12 26.49
N SER A 461 -2.09 33.99 27.04
CA SER A 461 -3.43 33.89 27.64
C SER A 461 -3.50 34.24 29.14
N GLY A 462 -2.37 34.48 29.84
CA GLY A 462 -2.36 34.74 31.30
C GLY A 462 -3.03 33.61 32.13
N ALA A 463 -3.45 32.53 31.48
CA ALA A 463 -4.26 31.47 32.07
C ALA A 463 -3.38 30.56 32.93
N GLY A 464 -3.70 30.52 34.21
CA GLY A 464 -2.99 29.73 35.20
C GLY A 464 -2.84 28.25 34.94
N THR A 465 -2.24 27.56 35.87
CA THR A 465 -1.83 26.13 35.85
C THR A 465 -2.89 25.11 35.40
N ILE A 466 -4.19 25.45 35.45
CA ILE A 466 -5.31 24.57 35.14
C ILE A 466 -5.41 24.21 33.62
N ARG A 467 -5.13 25.16 32.71
CA ARG A 467 -5.17 24.93 31.26
C ARG A 467 -4.01 24.07 30.73
N PHE A 468 -2.83 24.15 31.36
CA PHE A 468 -1.66 23.34 31.02
C PHE A 468 -1.96 21.85 31.11
N GLY A 469 -2.59 21.45 32.22
CA GLY A 469 -2.89 20.05 32.45
C GLY A 469 -3.86 19.45 31.44
N ARG A 470 -4.74 20.24 30.80
CA ARG A 470 -5.69 19.74 29.79
C ARG A 470 -5.05 19.58 28.42
N VAL A 471 -4.27 20.54 27.95
CA VAL A 471 -3.56 20.45 26.67
C VAL A 471 -2.57 19.29 26.65
N SER A 472 -1.74 19.19 27.70
CA SER A 472 -0.79 18.08 27.82
C SER A 472 -1.51 16.72 27.92
N ALA A 473 -2.66 16.66 28.62
CA ALA A 473 -3.46 15.45 28.70
C ALA A 473 -4.02 15.01 27.34
N SER A 474 -4.54 15.96 26.55
CA SER A 474 -5.07 15.65 25.22
C SER A 474 -3.99 15.17 24.26
N LEU A 475 -2.77 15.69 24.35
CA LEU A 475 -1.64 15.22 23.55
C LEU A 475 -1.24 13.77 23.89
N VAL A 476 -1.14 13.43 25.19
CA VAL A 476 -0.87 12.05 25.63
C VAL A 476 -1.95 11.08 25.20
N ILE A 477 -3.22 11.49 25.32
CA ILE A 477 -4.36 10.67 24.85
C ILE A 477 -4.23 10.40 23.36
N LEU A 478 -3.92 11.44 22.56
CA LEU A 478 -3.74 11.31 21.11
C LEU A 478 -2.56 10.36 20.76
N GLU A 479 -1.40 10.56 21.40
CA GLU A 479 -0.20 9.74 21.19
C GLU A 479 -0.48 8.26 21.49
N THR A 480 -1.13 8.00 22.64
CA THR A 480 -1.50 6.62 23.03
C THR A 480 -2.53 6.03 22.07
N ALA A 481 -3.53 6.83 21.65
CA ALA A 481 -4.55 6.37 20.71
C ALA A 481 -3.95 5.96 19.35
N VAL A 482 -3.04 6.77 18.83
CA VAL A 482 -2.36 6.46 17.56
C VAL A 482 -1.47 5.22 17.69
N ALA A 483 -0.74 5.08 18.79
CA ALA A 483 0.09 3.89 19.02
C ALA A 483 -0.77 2.61 19.08
N VAL A 484 -1.90 2.63 19.78
CA VAL A 484 -2.84 1.48 19.86
C VAL A 484 -3.45 1.18 18.50
N ALA A 485 -3.90 2.20 17.77
CA ALA A 485 -4.48 2.03 16.44
C ALA A 485 -3.48 1.40 15.45
N LEU A 486 -2.25 1.92 15.37
CA LEU A 486 -1.23 1.41 14.44
C LEU A 486 -0.75 0.01 14.80
N LEU A 487 -0.45 -0.26 16.08
CA LEU A 487 -0.05 -1.59 16.53
C LEU A 487 -1.19 -2.61 16.43
N GLY A 488 -2.43 -2.19 16.69
CA GLY A 488 -3.61 -3.01 16.50
C GLY A 488 -3.78 -3.41 15.05
N THR A 489 -3.74 -2.45 14.13
CA THR A 489 -3.83 -2.70 12.68
C THR A 489 -2.66 -3.58 12.18
N ALA A 490 -1.43 -3.29 12.63
CA ALA A 490 -0.28 -4.12 12.28
C ALA A 490 -0.43 -5.57 12.75
N GLY A 491 -0.95 -5.76 13.96
CA GLY A 491 -1.19 -7.09 14.51
C GLY A 491 -2.33 -7.85 13.81
N ILE A 492 -3.39 -7.16 13.38
CA ILE A 492 -4.47 -7.76 12.58
C ILE A 492 -3.92 -8.19 11.22
N LEU A 493 -3.15 -7.33 10.53
CA LEU A 493 -2.48 -7.69 9.29
C LEU A 493 -1.51 -8.86 9.48
N GLY A 494 -0.73 -8.87 10.57
CA GLY A 494 0.19 -9.96 10.90
C GLY A 494 -0.53 -11.29 11.11
N ARG A 495 -1.66 -11.29 11.82
CA ARG A 495 -2.51 -12.49 11.98
C ARG A 495 -3.15 -12.93 10.66
N GLY A 496 -3.61 -11.98 9.86
CA GLY A 496 -4.09 -12.25 8.51
C GLY A 496 -3.01 -12.98 7.69
N LEU A 497 -1.78 -12.48 7.72
CA LEU A 497 -0.64 -13.10 7.03
C LEU A 497 -0.32 -14.52 7.50
N ILE A 498 -0.48 -14.82 8.80
CA ILE A 498 -0.32 -16.18 9.33
C ILE A 498 -1.45 -17.09 8.81
N GLY A 499 -2.67 -16.57 8.69
CA GLY A 499 -3.81 -17.29 8.12
C GLY A 499 -3.80 -17.38 6.60
N PHE A 500 -3.11 -16.47 5.90
CA PHE A 500 -2.95 -16.45 4.44
C PHE A 500 -1.78 -17.31 3.95
N GLY A 501 -0.77 -17.54 4.79
CA GLY A 501 0.31 -18.45 4.45
C GLY A 501 -0.17 -19.90 4.49
N TYR A 502 0.52 -20.78 3.79
CA TYR A 502 0.33 -22.23 3.84
C TYR A 502 0.48 -22.83 5.27
N HIS A 503 0.84 -22.00 6.26
CA HIS A 503 0.90 -22.34 7.67
C HIS A 503 -0.50 -22.59 8.22
N GLY A 504 -0.85 -23.85 8.42
CA GLY A 504 -2.19 -24.28 8.86
C GLY A 504 -3.03 -24.97 7.79
N MET A 505 -2.52 -25.06 6.57
CA MET A 505 -3.08 -25.93 5.53
C MET A 505 -2.67 -27.41 5.77
N PRO A 506 -3.48 -28.38 5.31
CA PRO A 506 -3.21 -29.79 5.56
C PRO A 506 -2.00 -30.33 4.78
N PHE A 507 -1.34 -29.55 3.93
CA PHE A 507 -0.26 -29.97 3.06
C PHE A 507 1.07 -29.26 3.32
N ASP A 508 2.16 -29.94 2.98
CA ASP A 508 3.52 -29.41 3.11
C ASP A 508 3.96 -28.69 1.82
N ALA A 509 3.63 -27.40 1.74
CA ALA A 509 3.92 -26.59 0.56
C ALA A 509 5.42 -26.43 0.26
N GLU A 510 6.29 -26.58 1.27
CA GLU A 510 7.75 -26.44 1.10
C GLU A 510 8.36 -27.60 0.33
N HIS A 511 7.73 -28.79 0.41
CA HIS A 511 8.19 -30.01 -0.24
C HIS A 511 7.42 -30.36 -1.51
N ILE A 512 6.55 -29.47 -2.01
CA ILE A 512 5.84 -29.68 -3.28
C ILE A 512 6.48 -28.81 -4.37
N LEU A 513 7.04 -29.45 -5.42
CA LEU A 513 7.44 -28.80 -6.66
C LEU A 513 6.25 -28.75 -7.61
N LEU A 514 5.92 -27.57 -8.08
CA LEU A 514 4.98 -27.39 -9.18
C LEU A 514 5.74 -27.07 -10.46
N ALA A 515 5.29 -27.63 -11.57
CA ALA A 515 5.80 -27.29 -12.89
C ALA A 515 4.66 -27.19 -13.89
N GLN A 516 4.69 -26.22 -14.76
CA GLN A 516 3.72 -26.05 -15.83
C GLN A 516 4.29 -26.51 -17.15
N LEU A 517 3.70 -27.59 -17.70
CA LEU A 517 4.06 -28.22 -18.99
C LEU A 517 3.15 -27.64 -20.06
N ASP A 518 3.74 -27.06 -21.10
CA ASP A 518 3.02 -26.47 -22.25
C ASP A 518 3.33 -27.27 -23.55
N PHE A 519 2.35 -27.94 -24.08
CA PHE A 519 2.41 -28.74 -25.31
C PHE A 519 1.88 -27.98 -26.53
N ARG A 520 1.41 -26.77 -26.40
CA ARG A 520 0.75 -26.00 -27.48
C ARG A 520 1.70 -25.70 -28.64
N GLN A 521 2.99 -25.58 -28.37
CA GLN A 521 3.98 -25.29 -29.41
C GLN A 521 4.22 -26.45 -30.37
N THR A 522 3.96 -27.69 -29.94
CA THR A 522 4.07 -28.90 -30.73
C THR A 522 2.74 -29.37 -31.26
N ALA A 523 1.66 -28.62 -31.04
CA ALA A 523 0.33 -28.94 -31.51
C ALA A 523 0.24 -28.79 -33.03
N PRO A 524 -0.52 -29.70 -33.74
CA PRO A 524 -0.71 -29.59 -35.17
C PRO A 524 -1.42 -28.28 -35.54
N THR A 525 -0.88 -27.60 -36.53
CA THR A 525 -1.47 -26.41 -37.13
C THR A 525 -2.56 -26.86 -38.11
N GLY A 526 -3.82 -26.63 -37.75
CA GLY A 526 -4.95 -26.98 -38.62
C GLY A 526 -6.30 -26.98 -37.92
N THR A 527 -7.39 -26.95 -38.68
CA THR A 527 -8.78 -26.94 -38.19
C THR A 527 -9.36 -28.32 -37.96
N ASP A 528 -8.63 -29.39 -38.26
CA ASP A 528 -9.11 -30.75 -38.09
C ASP A 528 -9.32 -31.12 -36.61
N ALA A 529 -10.58 -31.23 -36.20
CA ALA A 529 -10.96 -31.56 -34.83
C ALA A 529 -10.47 -32.96 -34.41
N ALA A 530 -10.41 -33.90 -35.33
CA ALA A 530 -9.94 -35.25 -35.05
C ALA A 530 -8.42 -35.27 -34.79
N ALA A 531 -7.65 -34.51 -35.57
CA ALA A 531 -6.21 -34.39 -35.35
C ALA A 531 -5.91 -33.70 -34.00
N LYS A 532 -6.67 -32.68 -33.62
CA LYS A 532 -6.55 -31.99 -32.30
C LYS A 532 -6.88 -32.95 -31.16
N GLU A 533 -7.94 -33.73 -31.28
CA GLU A 533 -8.31 -34.70 -30.23
C GLU A 533 -7.26 -35.82 -30.12
N ALA A 534 -6.77 -36.35 -31.24
CA ALA A 534 -5.69 -37.35 -31.24
C ALA A 534 -4.41 -36.81 -30.61
N TYR A 535 -4.03 -35.57 -30.93
CA TYR A 535 -2.89 -34.91 -30.31
C TYR A 535 -3.08 -34.72 -28.79
N THR A 536 -4.26 -34.30 -28.36
CA THR A 536 -4.57 -34.12 -26.94
C THR A 536 -4.48 -35.44 -26.17
N GLN A 537 -4.86 -36.57 -26.78
CA GLN A 537 -4.66 -37.89 -26.19
C GLN A 537 -3.17 -38.29 -26.13
N GLN A 538 -2.37 -37.94 -27.14
CA GLN A 538 -0.91 -38.15 -27.10
C GLN A 538 -0.25 -37.34 -25.97
N VAL A 539 -0.69 -36.11 -25.77
CA VAL A 539 -0.25 -35.26 -24.66
C VAL A 539 -0.57 -35.92 -23.32
N ASP A 540 -1.79 -36.43 -23.15
CA ASP A 540 -2.18 -37.09 -21.90
C ASP A 540 -1.31 -38.33 -21.62
N ALA A 541 -1.05 -39.15 -22.62
CA ALA A 541 -0.13 -40.29 -22.51
C ALA A 541 1.31 -39.83 -22.18
N ALA A 542 1.77 -38.71 -22.73
CA ALA A 542 3.09 -38.17 -22.43
C ALA A 542 3.17 -37.68 -20.98
N VAL A 543 2.13 -36.98 -20.47
CA VAL A 543 2.04 -36.52 -19.08
C VAL A 543 2.02 -37.70 -18.10
N GLN A 544 1.28 -38.76 -18.41
CA GLN A 544 1.27 -39.98 -17.60
C GLN A 544 2.64 -40.65 -17.54
N ARG A 545 3.34 -40.74 -18.69
CA ARG A 545 4.72 -41.29 -18.75
C ARG A 545 5.67 -40.45 -17.91
N ALA A 546 5.60 -39.11 -18.02
CA ALA A 546 6.40 -38.19 -17.18
C ALA A 546 6.15 -38.44 -15.69
N SER A 547 4.88 -38.50 -15.30
CA SER A 547 4.47 -38.76 -13.92
C SER A 547 5.04 -40.09 -13.39
N GLN A 548 4.97 -41.17 -14.19
CA GLN A 548 5.52 -42.49 -13.82
C GLN A 548 7.05 -42.48 -13.72
N GLN A 549 7.74 -41.87 -14.69
CA GLN A 549 9.22 -41.77 -14.66
C GLN A 549 9.70 -40.99 -13.45
N LEU A 550 9.03 -39.87 -13.13
CA LEU A 550 9.38 -39.05 -11.97
C LEU A 550 9.07 -39.76 -10.65
N ARG A 551 7.99 -40.54 -10.55
CA ARG A 551 7.71 -41.39 -9.38
C ARG A 551 8.79 -42.46 -9.12
N GLY A 552 9.46 -42.92 -10.17
CA GLY A 552 10.56 -43.89 -10.06
C GLY A 552 11.90 -43.26 -9.62
N MET A 553 11.98 -41.97 -9.44
CA MET A 553 13.19 -41.29 -9.04
C MET A 553 13.32 -41.21 -7.51
N ASP A 554 14.57 -41.30 -7.03
CA ASP A 554 14.87 -41.03 -5.61
C ASP A 554 14.37 -39.66 -5.19
N HIS A 555 13.86 -39.56 -3.95
CA HIS A 555 13.32 -38.34 -3.35
C HIS A 555 11.96 -37.86 -3.89
N VAL A 556 11.30 -38.56 -4.79
CA VAL A 556 9.92 -38.29 -5.21
C VAL A 556 8.96 -39.27 -4.55
N ARG A 557 8.10 -38.76 -3.67
CA ARG A 557 7.11 -39.61 -2.97
C ARG A 557 5.87 -39.84 -3.82
N MET A 558 5.39 -38.77 -4.45
CA MET A 558 4.11 -38.77 -5.19
C MET A 558 4.12 -37.73 -6.29
N THR A 559 3.33 -37.98 -7.30
CA THR A 559 3.08 -37.05 -8.40
C THR A 559 1.58 -36.88 -8.58
N ALA A 560 1.13 -35.70 -8.91
CA ALA A 560 -0.25 -35.39 -9.26
C ALA A 560 -0.28 -34.46 -10.48
N THR A 561 -1.34 -34.54 -11.26
CA THR A 561 -1.54 -33.67 -12.41
C THR A 561 -2.87 -32.93 -12.30
N GLY A 562 -2.92 -31.72 -12.82
CA GLY A 562 -4.14 -30.93 -12.77
C GLY A 562 -3.99 -29.61 -13.49
N ILE A 563 -4.97 -28.76 -13.27
CA ILE A 563 -5.01 -27.36 -13.70
C ILE A 563 -5.62 -26.57 -12.56
N ASP A 564 -5.17 -25.34 -12.42
CA ASP A 564 -5.67 -24.43 -11.40
C ASP A 564 -5.28 -24.88 -9.97
N PHE A 565 -3.98 -25.16 -9.78
CA PHE A 565 -3.42 -25.41 -8.45
C PHE A 565 -3.56 -24.16 -7.56
N PRO A 566 -3.52 -24.32 -6.23
CA PRO A 566 -3.56 -23.19 -5.31
C PRO A 566 -2.51 -22.12 -5.66
N GLY A 567 -2.95 -20.86 -5.74
CA GLY A 567 -2.09 -19.71 -6.09
C GLY A 567 -1.74 -19.57 -7.58
N GLU A 568 -2.28 -20.38 -8.48
CA GLU A 568 -2.07 -20.24 -9.93
C GLU A 568 -2.79 -18.99 -10.49
N ASP A 569 -2.11 -18.22 -11.34
CA ASP A 569 -2.66 -17.02 -11.98
C ASP A 569 -3.73 -17.38 -13.02
N GLY A 570 -4.84 -16.62 -13.01
CA GLY A 570 -5.93 -16.82 -13.97
C GLY A 570 -6.80 -18.03 -13.64
N PRO A 571 -7.36 -18.11 -12.42
CA PRO A 571 -8.20 -19.25 -12.01
C PRO A 571 -9.35 -19.44 -12.97
N ARG A 572 -9.66 -20.72 -13.24
CA ARG A 572 -10.84 -21.08 -14.03
C ARG A 572 -12.09 -20.87 -13.19
N ILE A 573 -12.74 -19.74 -13.42
CA ILE A 573 -14.03 -19.41 -12.81
C ILE A 573 -15.11 -19.82 -13.81
N ALA A 574 -16.09 -20.58 -13.36
CA ALA A 574 -17.24 -20.96 -14.17
C ALA A 574 -18.54 -20.79 -13.36
N ASP A 575 -19.60 -20.48 -14.09
CA ASP A 575 -20.93 -20.48 -13.50
C ASP A 575 -21.38 -21.90 -13.22
N ILE A 576 -21.90 -22.13 -12.03
CA ILE A 576 -22.49 -23.41 -11.67
C ILE A 576 -24.01 -23.27 -11.47
N HIS A 577 -24.70 -24.30 -11.87
CA HIS A 577 -26.13 -24.50 -11.63
C HIS A 577 -26.29 -25.68 -10.66
N MET A 578 -27.17 -25.55 -9.69
CA MET A 578 -27.51 -26.64 -8.78
C MET A 578 -28.91 -27.17 -9.14
N GLU A 579 -29.12 -28.47 -9.02
CA GLU A 579 -30.41 -29.09 -9.27
C GLU A 579 -31.49 -28.49 -8.33
N GLY A 580 -32.55 -27.93 -8.92
CA GLY A 580 -33.62 -27.26 -8.20
C GLY A 580 -33.32 -25.80 -7.78
N ASP A 581 -32.25 -25.18 -8.32
CA ASP A 581 -31.95 -23.77 -8.04
C ASP A 581 -31.61 -23.05 -9.36
N GLU A 582 -32.30 -21.94 -9.64
CA GLU A 582 -32.06 -21.14 -10.86
C GLU A 582 -30.92 -20.12 -10.72
N VAL A 583 -30.35 -20.00 -9.52
CA VAL A 583 -29.31 -18.99 -9.25
C VAL A 583 -27.97 -19.44 -9.82
N ARG A 584 -27.40 -18.62 -10.70
CA ARG A 584 -26.02 -18.79 -11.20
C ARG A 584 -25.02 -18.37 -10.12
N ARG A 585 -23.95 -19.13 -9.96
CA ARG A 585 -22.88 -18.87 -9.00
C ARG A 585 -21.53 -19.06 -9.66
N ALA A 586 -20.73 -18.02 -9.69
CA ALA A 586 -19.34 -18.06 -10.16
C ALA A 586 -18.46 -18.72 -9.08
N VAL A 587 -17.85 -19.86 -9.39
CA VAL A 587 -16.95 -20.60 -8.49
C VAL A 587 -15.69 -21.05 -9.24
N ARG A 588 -14.62 -21.35 -8.51
CA ARG A 588 -13.42 -21.99 -9.09
C ARG A 588 -13.71 -23.45 -9.40
N VAL A 589 -13.23 -23.89 -10.58
CA VAL A 589 -13.43 -25.26 -11.06
C VAL A 589 -12.08 -25.88 -11.44
N PRO A 590 -11.24 -26.29 -10.46
CA PRO A 590 -10.01 -27.02 -10.72
C PRO A 590 -10.30 -28.39 -11.33
N GLU A 591 -9.47 -28.77 -12.30
CA GLU A 591 -9.47 -30.12 -12.88
C GLU A 591 -8.30 -30.90 -12.29
N ILE A 592 -8.57 -32.04 -11.61
CA ILE A 592 -7.57 -32.74 -10.81
C ILE A 592 -7.52 -34.24 -11.15
N SER A 593 -6.32 -34.83 -10.97
CA SER A 593 -6.16 -36.31 -10.99
C SER A 593 -6.56 -36.90 -9.62
N GLU A 594 -6.70 -38.21 -9.56
CA GLU A 594 -6.99 -38.99 -8.35
C GLU A 594 -5.92 -38.83 -7.25
N ASP A 595 -4.68 -38.60 -7.66
CA ASP A 595 -3.54 -38.42 -6.75
C ASP A 595 -3.43 -36.99 -6.17
N PHE A 596 -4.23 -36.05 -6.66
CA PHE A 596 -4.14 -34.64 -6.19
C PHE A 596 -4.44 -34.48 -4.70
N LEU A 597 -5.57 -35.02 -4.22
CA LEU A 597 -5.95 -34.90 -2.81
C LEU A 597 -4.95 -35.64 -1.89
N PRO A 598 -4.49 -36.85 -2.19
CA PRO A 598 -3.41 -37.49 -1.41
C PRO A 598 -2.11 -36.71 -1.40
N LEU A 599 -1.69 -36.11 -2.54
CA LEU A 599 -0.50 -35.25 -2.62
C LEU A 599 -0.63 -34.03 -1.73
N MET A 600 -1.83 -33.41 -1.70
CA MET A 600 -2.17 -32.29 -0.82
C MET A 600 -2.46 -32.72 0.61
N GLN A 601 -2.21 -33.99 0.97
CA GLN A 601 -2.51 -34.58 2.29
C GLN A 601 -3.95 -34.30 2.78
N ALA A 602 -4.86 -34.11 1.83
CA ALA A 602 -6.26 -33.78 2.10
C ALA A 602 -7.13 -35.04 2.06
N THR A 603 -7.70 -35.37 3.20
CA THR A 603 -8.71 -36.44 3.28
C THR A 603 -10.11 -35.83 3.15
N PRO A 604 -11.00 -36.42 2.35
CA PRO A 604 -12.40 -35.99 2.30
C PRO A 604 -13.04 -36.02 3.70
N THR A 605 -13.64 -34.91 4.11
CA THR A 605 -14.42 -34.81 5.36
C THR A 605 -15.74 -35.57 5.28
N LEU A 606 -16.30 -35.65 4.07
CA LEU A 606 -17.50 -36.44 3.78
C LEU A 606 -17.33 -37.13 2.41
N GLY A 607 -17.83 -38.34 2.29
CA GLY A 607 -17.80 -39.08 1.02
C GLY A 607 -16.40 -39.63 0.70
N ARG A 608 -15.96 -39.52 -0.56
CA ARG A 608 -14.74 -40.13 -1.07
C ARG A 608 -14.02 -39.28 -2.12
N ASN A 609 -12.77 -39.66 -2.43
CA ASN A 609 -11.99 -39.13 -3.55
C ASN A 609 -12.44 -39.70 -4.90
N PHE A 610 -11.95 -39.15 -6.00
CA PHE A 610 -12.06 -39.71 -7.30
C PHE A 610 -11.30 -41.04 -7.40
N THR A 611 -11.85 -41.99 -8.15
CA THR A 611 -11.13 -43.20 -8.53
C THR A 611 -10.40 -43.00 -9.87
N ALA A 612 -9.34 -43.76 -10.14
CA ALA A 612 -8.61 -43.69 -11.40
C ALA A 612 -9.55 -44.00 -12.61
N ALA A 613 -10.52 -44.91 -12.43
CA ALA A 613 -11.52 -45.20 -13.43
C ALA A 613 -12.43 -44.00 -13.74
N GLU A 614 -12.84 -43.24 -12.74
CA GLU A 614 -13.67 -42.04 -12.92
C GLU A 614 -12.89 -40.88 -13.59
N VAL A 615 -11.60 -40.73 -13.29
CA VAL A 615 -10.74 -39.75 -13.97
C VAL A 615 -10.54 -40.17 -15.45
N THR A 616 -10.21 -41.43 -15.69
CA THR A 616 -10.00 -41.98 -17.05
C THR A 616 -11.28 -41.91 -17.90
N SER A 617 -12.42 -42.29 -17.34
CA SER A 617 -13.72 -42.26 -18.03
C SER A 617 -14.37 -40.89 -18.09
N ARG A 618 -13.75 -39.88 -17.42
CA ARG A 618 -14.34 -38.53 -17.29
C ARG A 618 -15.75 -38.59 -16.71
N ALA A 619 -15.92 -39.39 -15.67
CA ALA A 619 -17.23 -39.61 -15.05
C ALA A 619 -17.86 -38.27 -14.62
N ALA A 620 -19.17 -38.23 -14.69
CA ALA A 620 -19.92 -37.03 -14.29
C ALA A 620 -20.05 -36.91 -12.76
N VAL A 621 -18.90 -36.81 -12.09
CA VAL A 621 -18.77 -36.65 -10.63
C VAL A 621 -18.05 -35.33 -10.31
N ALA A 622 -18.23 -34.84 -9.07
CA ALA A 622 -17.59 -33.65 -8.55
C ALA A 622 -17.26 -33.82 -7.06
N ILE A 623 -16.23 -33.11 -6.60
CA ILE A 623 -15.90 -32.92 -5.18
C ILE A 623 -16.00 -31.43 -4.89
N VAL A 624 -16.52 -31.05 -3.73
CA VAL A 624 -16.65 -29.64 -3.31
C VAL A 624 -15.84 -29.42 -2.05
N ASN A 625 -15.41 -28.18 -1.82
CA ASN A 625 -14.75 -27.84 -0.56
C ASN A 625 -15.73 -27.33 0.49
N GLU A 626 -15.30 -27.29 1.75
CA GLU A 626 -16.09 -26.79 2.87
C GLU A 626 -16.57 -25.35 2.69
N PRO A 627 -15.78 -24.39 2.14
CA PRO A 627 -16.26 -23.05 1.80
C PRO A 627 -17.48 -23.07 0.88
N PHE A 628 -17.47 -23.94 -0.14
CA PHE A 628 -18.60 -24.11 -1.04
C PHE A 628 -19.87 -24.59 -0.30
N VAL A 629 -19.73 -25.60 0.56
CA VAL A 629 -20.85 -26.14 1.35
C VAL A 629 -21.44 -25.06 2.26
N ARG A 630 -20.58 -24.33 2.97
CA ARG A 630 -20.97 -23.25 3.89
C ARG A 630 -21.70 -22.12 3.17
N LYS A 631 -21.18 -21.67 2.02
CA LYS A 631 -21.67 -20.51 1.28
C LYS A 631 -22.94 -20.81 0.48
N HIS A 632 -23.01 -22.00 -0.17
CA HIS A 632 -24.04 -22.29 -1.15
C HIS A 632 -25.09 -23.30 -0.69
N LEU A 633 -24.75 -24.23 0.17
CA LEU A 633 -25.69 -25.30 0.56
C LEU A 633 -26.51 -24.99 1.82
N LYS A 634 -26.06 -24.06 2.66
CA LYS A 634 -26.81 -23.57 3.85
C LYS A 634 -27.49 -24.67 4.66
N GLY A 635 -26.77 -25.80 4.91
CA GLY A 635 -27.27 -26.94 5.68
C GLY A 635 -27.90 -28.08 4.86
N ARG A 636 -28.02 -27.95 3.53
CA ARG A 636 -28.43 -29.08 2.67
C ARG A 636 -27.32 -30.14 2.66
N ARG A 637 -27.70 -31.42 2.53
CA ARG A 637 -26.75 -32.51 2.36
C ARG A 637 -26.01 -32.36 1.04
N ALA A 638 -24.67 -32.34 1.07
CA ALA A 638 -23.84 -32.13 -0.12
C ALA A 638 -23.78 -33.39 -0.99
N LEU A 639 -23.59 -34.58 -0.38
CA LEU A 639 -23.42 -35.84 -1.12
C LEU A 639 -24.71 -36.22 -1.86
N GLY A 640 -24.54 -36.61 -3.13
CA GLY A 640 -25.61 -36.99 -4.04
C GLY A 640 -26.35 -35.83 -4.72
N LEU A 641 -26.06 -34.57 -4.33
CA LEU A 641 -26.59 -33.40 -5.03
C LEU A 641 -25.92 -33.29 -6.41
N ARG A 642 -26.72 -32.90 -7.42
CA ARG A 642 -26.19 -32.66 -8.75
C ARG A 642 -25.93 -31.19 -9.02
N ILE A 643 -24.78 -30.95 -9.63
CA ILE A 643 -24.32 -29.62 -10.07
C ILE A 643 -23.94 -29.68 -11.55
N ARG A 644 -24.09 -28.59 -12.26
CA ARG A 644 -23.68 -28.45 -13.66
C ARG A 644 -22.73 -27.25 -13.77
N VAL A 645 -21.58 -27.48 -14.39
CA VAL A 645 -20.57 -26.46 -14.67
C VAL A 645 -20.82 -25.87 -16.05
N GLY A 646 -21.09 -24.58 -16.13
CA GLY A 646 -21.51 -23.88 -17.35
C GLY A 646 -22.95 -24.23 -17.77
N GLU A 647 -23.45 -23.57 -18.81
CA GLU A 647 -24.83 -23.79 -19.30
C GLU A 647 -25.06 -25.13 -19.98
N SER A 648 -24.06 -25.61 -20.73
CA SER A 648 -24.16 -26.83 -21.56
C SER A 648 -23.42 -28.04 -21.01
N GLY A 649 -22.80 -27.92 -19.80
CA GLY A 649 -22.04 -29.01 -19.20
C GLY A 649 -22.91 -30.17 -18.71
N PRO A 650 -22.33 -31.36 -18.47
CA PRO A 650 -23.06 -32.46 -17.89
C PRO A 650 -23.41 -32.20 -16.42
N TRP A 651 -24.54 -32.74 -15.95
CA TRP A 651 -24.88 -32.83 -14.55
C TRP A 651 -23.94 -33.78 -13.83
N ARG A 652 -23.26 -33.29 -12.76
CA ARG A 652 -22.26 -34.01 -11.98
C ARG A 652 -22.78 -34.26 -10.57
N GLU A 653 -22.61 -35.47 -10.09
CA GLU A 653 -22.97 -35.82 -8.70
C GLU A 653 -21.84 -35.48 -7.76
N ILE A 654 -22.14 -34.83 -6.64
CA ILE A 654 -21.16 -34.55 -5.57
C ILE A 654 -20.90 -35.86 -4.81
N VAL A 655 -19.68 -36.39 -4.96
CA VAL A 655 -19.23 -37.64 -4.32
C VAL A 655 -18.37 -37.43 -3.07
N GLY A 656 -17.88 -36.21 -2.85
CA GLY A 656 -17.03 -35.92 -1.71
C GLY A 656 -17.03 -34.44 -1.32
N VAL A 657 -16.67 -34.19 -0.07
CA VAL A 657 -16.42 -32.86 0.49
C VAL A 657 -15.01 -32.87 1.07
N VAL A 658 -14.19 -31.86 0.75
CA VAL A 658 -12.82 -31.71 1.22
C VAL A 658 -12.65 -30.44 2.04
N PRO A 659 -11.64 -30.37 2.92
CA PRO A 659 -11.32 -29.13 3.62
C PRO A 659 -10.95 -28.01 2.65
N ASP A 660 -10.81 -26.80 3.14
CA ASP A 660 -10.27 -25.69 2.35
C ASP A 660 -8.81 -25.97 2.01
N LEU A 661 -8.48 -26.01 0.73
CA LEU A 661 -7.12 -26.21 0.20
C LEU A 661 -6.45 -24.90 -0.23
N GLY A 662 -6.99 -23.75 0.17
CA GLY A 662 -6.42 -22.46 -0.18
C GLY A 662 -6.40 -22.18 -1.67
N LEU A 663 -7.44 -22.54 -2.41
CA LEU A 663 -7.54 -22.30 -3.87
C LEU A 663 -7.28 -20.83 -4.20
N SER A 664 -7.77 -19.91 -3.37
CA SER A 664 -7.57 -18.48 -3.54
C SER A 664 -7.10 -17.84 -2.23
N PRO A 665 -5.81 -17.94 -1.89
CA PRO A 665 -5.30 -17.40 -0.64
C PRO A 665 -5.51 -15.88 -0.51
N GLY A 666 -5.64 -15.17 -1.64
CA GLY A 666 -5.83 -13.72 -1.69
C GLY A 666 -7.28 -13.25 -1.66
N ASP A 667 -8.27 -14.10 -1.99
CA ASP A 667 -9.69 -13.70 -2.06
C ASP A 667 -10.62 -14.79 -1.52
N PRO A 668 -11.17 -14.63 -0.31
CA PRO A 668 -12.11 -15.58 0.28
C PRO A 668 -13.41 -15.70 -0.49
N ASN A 669 -13.77 -14.70 -1.29
CA ASN A 669 -14.97 -14.79 -2.13
C ASN A 669 -14.80 -15.83 -3.24
N LEU A 670 -13.54 -16.15 -3.58
CA LEU A 670 -13.14 -17.18 -4.53
C LEU A 670 -12.58 -18.45 -3.85
N ALA A 671 -12.73 -18.60 -2.55
CA ALA A 671 -12.31 -19.80 -1.81
C ALA A 671 -13.20 -21.01 -2.10
N ASP A 672 -14.44 -20.79 -2.54
CA ASP A 672 -15.37 -21.85 -2.90
C ASP A 672 -14.95 -22.53 -4.22
N GLY A 673 -14.80 -23.85 -4.16
CA GLY A 673 -14.29 -24.65 -5.27
C GLY A 673 -15.10 -25.91 -5.52
N VAL A 674 -15.20 -26.26 -6.81
CA VAL A 674 -15.79 -27.49 -7.33
C VAL A 674 -14.71 -28.21 -8.11
N TYR A 675 -14.14 -29.25 -7.55
CA TYR A 675 -13.16 -30.09 -8.22
C TYR A 675 -13.85 -31.07 -9.17
N VAL A 676 -13.32 -31.19 -10.38
CA VAL A 676 -13.82 -32.13 -11.38
C VAL A 676 -12.69 -33.03 -11.90
N PRO A 677 -13.00 -34.25 -12.40
CA PRO A 677 -12.01 -35.13 -12.99
C PRO A 677 -11.25 -34.42 -14.12
N ARG A 678 -9.93 -34.52 -14.12
CA ARG A 678 -9.04 -33.93 -15.13
C ARG A 678 -9.41 -34.38 -16.52
N ARG A 679 -9.38 -33.46 -17.47
CA ARG A 679 -9.47 -33.73 -18.89
C ARG A 679 -8.09 -33.59 -19.54
N PRO A 680 -7.81 -34.35 -20.61
CA PRO A 680 -6.62 -34.14 -21.41
C PRO A 680 -6.57 -32.70 -21.93
N GLN A 681 -5.47 -32.00 -21.70
CA GLN A 681 -5.26 -30.60 -22.11
C GLN A 681 -3.81 -30.42 -22.52
N GLN A 682 -3.56 -29.41 -23.37
CA GLN A 682 -2.21 -29.07 -23.82
C GLN A 682 -1.39 -28.25 -22.83
N LEU A 683 -2.04 -27.67 -21.83
CA LEU A 683 -1.39 -27.01 -20.71
C LEU A 683 -1.72 -27.75 -19.42
N VAL A 684 -0.72 -28.32 -18.76
CA VAL A 684 -0.90 -29.18 -17.58
C VAL A 684 0.06 -28.76 -16.49
N ALA A 685 -0.43 -28.63 -15.29
CA ALA A 685 0.41 -28.49 -14.10
C ALA A 685 0.71 -29.90 -13.54
N LEU A 686 1.99 -30.14 -13.27
CA LEU A 686 2.53 -31.32 -12.62
C LEU A 686 3.03 -30.94 -11.25
N ALA A 687 2.54 -31.62 -10.22
CA ALA A 687 2.99 -31.48 -8.85
C ALA A 687 3.80 -32.71 -8.42
N LEU A 688 4.90 -32.50 -7.72
CA LEU A 688 5.80 -33.52 -7.19
C LEU A 688 5.96 -33.30 -5.67
N LEU A 689 5.57 -34.27 -4.86
CA LEU A 689 5.87 -34.25 -3.43
C LEU A 689 7.26 -34.88 -3.23
N THR A 690 8.17 -34.18 -2.57
CA THR A 690 9.59 -34.50 -2.45
C THR A 690 10.01 -34.74 -1.00
N ASP A 691 11.11 -35.50 -0.77
CA ASP A 691 11.71 -35.70 0.55
C ASP A 691 12.70 -34.60 0.96
N GLY A 692 12.90 -33.57 0.14
CA GLY A 692 13.86 -32.50 0.39
C GLY A 692 13.55 -31.26 -0.45
N PRO A 693 14.49 -30.32 -0.55
CA PRO A 693 14.27 -29.07 -1.31
C PRO A 693 13.83 -29.39 -2.75
N PRO A 694 12.61 -28.99 -3.16
CA PRO A 694 12.02 -29.38 -4.42
C PRO A 694 12.79 -28.86 -5.64
N GLN A 695 13.52 -27.75 -5.51
CA GLN A 695 14.35 -27.18 -6.57
C GLN A 695 15.45 -28.12 -7.07
N ARG A 696 15.88 -29.09 -6.29
CA ARG A 696 16.87 -30.10 -6.71
C ARG A 696 16.37 -31.02 -7.82
N LEU A 697 15.04 -31.16 -7.94
CA LEU A 697 14.43 -31.99 -8.98
C LEU A 697 14.18 -31.26 -10.30
N ALA A 698 14.36 -29.95 -10.36
CA ALA A 698 14.16 -29.18 -11.60
C ALA A 698 15.01 -29.69 -12.77
N PRO A 699 16.32 -30.00 -12.63
CA PRO A 699 17.11 -30.58 -13.72
C PRO A 699 16.60 -31.93 -14.20
N ALA A 700 16.18 -32.81 -13.27
CA ALA A 700 15.61 -34.10 -13.58
C ALA A 700 14.28 -33.98 -14.34
N LEU A 701 13.42 -33.06 -13.91
CA LEU A 701 12.17 -32.74 -14.60
C LEU A 701 12.42 -32.29 -16.05
N HIS A 702 13.44 -31.42 -16.28
CA HIS A 702 13.83 -30.97 -17.60
C HIS A 702 14.31 -32.15 -18.48
N THR A 703 15.05 -33.06 -17.92
CA THR A 703 15.54 -34.23 -18.61
C THR A 703 14.40 -35.14 -19.03
N VAL A 704 13.46 -35.40 -18.13
CA VAL A 704 12.24 -36.19 -18.44
C VAL A 704 11.41 -35.51 -19.52
N ALA A 705 11.17 -34.20 -19.38
CA ALA A 705 10.35 -33.43 -20.31
C ALA A 705 10.92 -33.47 -21.76
N ARG A 706 12.25 -33.35 -21.91
CA ARG A 706 12.91 -33.47 -23.23
C ARG A 706 12.77 -34.87 -23.85
N GLY A 707 12.67 -35.90 -23.05
CA GLY A 707 12.52 -37.29 -23.52
C GLY A 707 11.09 -37.66 -23.90
N LEU A 708 10.11 -36.79 -23.70
CA LEU A 708 8.72 -37.05 -24.03
C LEU A 708 8.44 -36.81 -25.52
N SER A 709 7.44 -37.52 -26.04
CA SER A 709 6.87 -37.30 -27.38
C SER A 709 5.34 -37.27 -27.25
N PRO A 710 4.68 -36.14 -27.55
CA PRO A 710 5.25 -34.82 -27.86
C PRO A 710 6.05 -34.23 -26.69
N ALA A 711 7.08 -33.42 -27.00
CA ALA A 711 7.90 -32.80 -25.99
C ALA A 711 7.22 -31.52 -25.51
N PRO A 712 7.01 -31.38 -24.20
CA PRO A 712 6.48 -30.11 -23.63
C PRO A 712 7.55 -29.07 -23.49
N THR A 713 7.14 -27.81 -23.43
CA THR A 713 7.92 -26.72 -22.94
C THR A 713 7.60 -26.52 -21.45
N ILE A 714 8.62 -26.55 -20.58
CA ILE A 714 8.41 -26.21 -19.18
C ILE A 714 8.37 -24.68 -19.08
N ARG A 715 7.19 -24.13 -18.78
CA ARG A 715 7.04 -22.68 -18.63
C ARG A 715 7.72 -22.18 -17.36
N TRP A 716 7.49 -22.86 -16.26
CA TRP A 716 8.11 -22.59 -14.97
C TRP A 716 8.08 -23.83 -14.08
N SER A 717 9.02 -23.90 -13.14
CA SER A 717 9.03 -24.87 -12.05
C SER A 717 9.41 -24.15 -10.76
N ARG A 718 8.57 -24.21 -9.74
CA ARG A 718 8.76 -23.53 -8.44
C ARG A 718 8.11 -24.32 -7.31
N SER A 719 8.50 -24.05 -6.07
CA SER A 719 7.80 -24.65 -4.93
C SER A 719 6.39 -24.08 -4.77
N LEU A 720 5.46 -24.88 -4.26
CA LEU A 720 4.12 -24.41 -3.93
C LEU A 720 4.16 -23.30 -2.88
N ALA A 721 5.11 -23.37 -1.94
CA ALA A 721 5.34 -22.32 -0.97
C ALA A 721 5.72 -20.97 -1.60
N GLU A 722 6.62 -20.97 -2.61
CA GLU A 722 6.96 -19.75 -3.37
C GLU A 722 5.73 -19.18 -4.06
N GLN A 723 4.94 -20.05 -4.70
CA GLN A 723 3.72 -19.65 -5.40
C GLN A 723 2.67 -19.02 -4.48
N LEU A 724 2.44 -19.62 -3.31
CA LEU A 724 1.48 -19.10 -2.32
C LEU A 724 1.97 -17.84 -1.59
N ASN A 725 3.29 -17.66 -1.47
CA ASN A 725 3.87 -16.50 -0.80
C ASN A 725 3.95 -15.24 -1.69
N GLU A 726 3.96 -15.39 -3.00
CA GLU A 726 4.07 -14.25 -3.94
C GLU A 726 2.97 -13.20 -3.74
N PRO A 727 1.67 -13.55 -3.66
CA PRO A 727 0.58 -12.56 -3.44
C PRO A 727 0.64 -11.87 -2.07
N VAL A 728 1.17 -12.54 -1.05
CA VAL A 728 1.20 -12.02 0.34
C VAL A 728 2.46 -11.21 0.67
N SER A 729 3.44 -11.17 -0.22
CA SER A 729 4.70 -10.46 0.00
C SER A 729 4.50 -8.95 0.26
N ILE A 730 3.62 -8.30 -0.50
CA ILE A 730 3.26 -6.88 -0.32
C ILE A 730 2.57 -6.65 1.01
N LEU A 731 1.62 -7.52 1.38
CA LEU A 731 0.92 -7.42 2.67
C LEU A 731 1.87 -7.62 3.86
N ARG A 732 2.84 -8.52 3.74
CA ARG A 732 3.89 -8.73 4.74
C ARG A 732 4.73 -7.46 4.92
N LEU A 733 5.15 -6.85 3.82
CA LEU A 733 5.92 -5.62 3.83
C LEU A 733 5.14 -4.47 4.49
N MET A 734 3.84 -4.35 4.18
CA MET A 734 2.95 -3.38 4.82
C MET A 734 2.78 -3.65 6.32
N GLY A 735 2.57 -4.90 6.72
CA GLY A 735 2.44 -5.30 8.12
C GLY A 735 3.70 -4.93 8.92
N VAL A 736 4.88 -5.24 8.39
CA VAL A 736 6.17 -4.84 8.99
C VAL A 736 6.29 -3.32 9.08
N GLY A 737 5.94 -2.59 8.02
CA GLY A 737 5.93 -1.13 8.01
C GLY A 737 5.04 -0.55 9.12
N LEU A 738 3.80 -0.99 9.22
CA LEU A 738 2.85 -0.56 10.27
C LEU A 738 3.34 -0.94 11.68
N PHE A 739 3.94 -2.12 11.84
CA PHE A 739 4.51 -2.55 13.12
C PHE A 739 5.67 -1.65 13.57
N VAL A 740 6.59 -1.33 12.67
CA VAL A 740 7.69 -0.37 12.92
C VAL A 740 7.12 1.00 13.28
N MET A 741 6.13 1.47 12.51
CA MET A 741 5.48 2.75 12.74
C MET A 741 4.75 2.79 14.10
N GLY A 742 4.03 1.74 14.45
CA GLY A 742 3.35 1.61 15.74
C GLY A 742 4.34 1.53 16.92
N GLY A 743 5.45 0.82 16.74
CA GLY A 743 6.55 0.76 17.72
C GLY A 743 7.19 2.12 17.98
N VAL A 744 7.43 2.88 16.92
CA VAL A 744 7.93 4.27 17.03
C VAL A 744 6.90 5.17 17.73
N ALA A 745 5.62 5.09 17.36
CA ALA A 745 4.56 5.86 18.03
C ALA A 745 4.50 5.53 19.53
N LEU A 746 4.65 4.26 19.89
CA LEU A 746 4.71 3.81 21.29
C LEU A 746 5.92 4.39 22.02
N LEU A 747 7.10 4.34 21.43
CA LEU A 747 8.31 4.95 22.02
C LEU A 747 8.16 6.46 22.22
N LEU A 748 7.58 7.15 21.24
CA LEU A 748 7.29 8.57 21.35
C LEU A 748 6.28 8.87 22.46
N ALA A 749 5.20 8.10 22.56
CA ALA A 749 4.21 8.23 23.65
C ALA A 749 4.86 7.98 25.03
N CYS A 750 5.70 6.94 25.17
CA CYS A 750 6.44 6.68 26.41
C CYS A 750 7.38 7.83 26.79
N THR A 751 8.08 8.43 25.82
CA THR A 751 8.96 9.59 26.08
C THR A 751 8.18 10.85 26.46
N GLY A 752 7.01 11.09 25.85
CA GLY A 752 6.10 12.18 26.20
C GLY A 752 5.57 12.05 27.62
N ILE A 753 5.09 10.87 27.98
CA ILE A 753 4.60 10.59 29.36
C ILE A 753 5.73 10.75 30.37
N TYR A 754 6.91 10.18 30.09
CA TYR A 754 8.09 10.33 30.95
C TYR A 754 8.40 11.82 31.21
N ALA A 755 8.46 12.62 30.17
CA ALA A 755 8.78 14.06 30.27
C ALA A 755 7.75 14.83 31.13
N ILE A 756 6.46 14.52 30.95
CA ILE A 756 5.37 15.17 31.70
C ILE A 756 5.42 14.81 33.19
N ILE A 757 5.64 13.53 33.49
CA ILE A 757 5.71 13.07 34.89
C ILE A 757 6.99 13.60 35.56
N ALA A 758 8.14 13.51 34.90
CA ALA A 758 9.39 14.09 35.41
C ALA A 758 9.25 15.55 35.75
N PHE A 759 8.60 16.32 34.86
CA PHE A 759 8.32 17.76 35.12
C PHE A 759 7.32 17.95 36.25
N THR A 760 6.26 17.18 36.34
CA THR A 760 5.24 17.25 37.39
C THR A 760 5.86 16.95 38.75
N VAL A 761 6.76 16.00 38.84
CA VAL A 761 7.51 15.64 40.04
C VAL A 761 8.41 16.80 40.45
N GLU A 762 9.16 17.40 39.54
CA GLU A 762 10.04 18.52 39.83
C GLU A 762 9.25 19.76 40.30
N GLN A 763 8.13 20.07 39.64
CA GLN A 763 7.27 21.19 40.02
C GLN A 763 6.60 21.03 41.39
N ARG A 764 6.29 19.78 41.78
CA ARG A 764 5.66 19.45 43.07
C ARG A 764 6.64 18.95 44.14
N ARG A 765 7.94 19.10 43.89
CA ARG A 765 8.99 18.53 44.75
C ARG A 765 8.84 18.97 46.19
N ARG A 766 8.55 20.24 46.39
CA ARG A 766 8.31 20.81 47.73
C ARG A 766 7.04 20.24 48.39
N GLU A 767 5.95 20.11 47.63
CA GLU A 767 4.69 19.53 48.12
C GLU A 767 4.91 18.04 48.51
N ILE A 768 5.64 17.31 47.69
CA ILE A 768 5.99 15.88 47.95
C ILE A 768 6.87 15.77 49.20
N ALA A 769 7.85 16.67 49.36
CA ALA A 769 8.70 16.74 50.54
C ALA A 769 7.90 17.02 51.83
N ILE A 770 6.94 17.95 51.78
CA ILE A 770 6.05 18.26 52.90
C ILE A 770 5.18 17.05 53.25
N ARG A 771 4.51 16.44 52.28
CA ARG A 771 3.66 15.26 52.52
C ARG A 771 4.45 14.09 53.10
N ARG A 772 5.69 13.93 52.66
CA ARG A 772 6.57 12.88 53.15
C ARG A 772 7.05 13.19 54.60
N ALA A 773 7.31 14.46 54.93
CA ALA A 773 7.65 14.87 56.26
C ALA A 773 6.49 14.68 57.26
N ILE A 774 5.22 14.77 56.81
CA ILE A 774 4.01 14.51 57.61
C ILE A 774 3.67 13.01 57.66
N GLY A 775 4.49 12.11 57.05
CA GLY A 775 4.31 10.66 57.16
C GLY A 775 3.51 10.00 56.02
N ALA A 776 3.29 10.68 54.89
CA ALA A 776 2.62 10.08 53.74
C ALA A 776 3.43 8.92 53.17
N GLY A 777 2.84 7.72 53.16
CA GLY A 777 3.45 6.53 52.58
C GLY A 777 3.74 6.64 51.10
N SER A 778 4.81 5.99 50.64
CA SER A 778 5.22 5.97 49.20
C SER A 778 4.09 5.58 48.28
N LEU A 779 3.19 4.67 48.68
CA LEU A 779 2.05 4.21 47.87
C LEU A 779 1.01 5.31 47.65
N ALA A 780 0.74 6.15 48.63
CA ALA A 780 -0.21 7.29 48.52
C ALA A 780 0.29 8.34 47.51
N ILE A 781 1.58 8.64 47.55
CA ILE A 781 2.24 9.60 46.65
C ILE A 781 2.21 9.04 45.23
N THR A 782 2.58 7.73 45.08
CA THR A 782 2.55 6.99 43.81
C THR A 782 1.16 7.01 43.19
N ARG A 783 0.13 6.65 43.97
CA ARG A 783 -1.27 6.61 43.50
C ARG A 783 -1.74 7.99 43.01
N THR A 784 -1.37 9.07 43.70
CA THR A 784 -1.78 10.42 43.30
C THR A 784 -1.09 10.90 42.02
N LEU A 785 0.18 10.53 41.80
CA LEU A 785 0.92 10.88 40.59
C LEU A 785 0.49 10.04 39.39
N LEU A 786 0.25 8.73 39.60
CA LEU A 786 -0.13 7.80 38.52
C LEU A 786 -1.59 7.89 38.12
N ALA A 787 -2.53 8.18 39.03
CA ALA A 787 -3.97 8.19 38.75
C ALA A 787 -4.34 9.06 37.54
N ARG A 788 -3.71 10.23 37.41
CA ARG A 788 -3.95 11.11 36.26
C ARG A 788 -3.39 10.55 34.95
N SER A 789 -2.17 9.99 35.00
CA SER A 789 -1.53 9.43 33.82
C SER A 789 -2.21 8.14 33.39
N SER A 790 -2.63 7.31 34.35
CA SER A 790 -3.40 6.09 34.06
C SER A 790 -4.72 6.37 33.36
N TRP A 791 -5.45 7.41 33.77
CA TRP A 791 -6.67 7.84 33.10
C TRP A 791 -6.42 8.26 31.64
N GLN A 792 -5.33 9.01 31.40
CA GLN A 792 -4.96 9.45 30.05
C GLN A 792 -4.61 8.27 29.15
N LEU A 793 -3.86 7.28 29.68
CA LEU A 793 -3.52 6.05 28.97
C LEU A 793 -4.75 5.22 28.65
N ILE A 794 -5.69 5.08 29.61
CA ILE A 794 -6.94 4.35 29.40
C ILE A 794 -7.80 5.05 28.36
N ALA A 795 -7.99 6.37 28.46
CA ALA A 795 -8.74 7.15 27.48
C ALA A 795 -8.11 7.07 26.07
N GLY A 796 -6.79 7.16 25.99
CA GLY A 796 -6.04 6.95 24.74
C GLY A 796 -6.19 5.53 24.20
N GLY A 797 -6.12 4.52 25.06
CA GLY A 797 -6.32 3.12 24.70
C GLY A 797 -7.70 2.85 24.11
N VAL A 798 -8.76 3.38 24.74
CA VAL A 798 -10.14 3.25 24.25
C VAL A 798 -10.31 3.97 22.89
N LEU A 799 -9.83 5.22 22.80
CA LEU A 799 -9.90 5.97 21.53
C LEU A 799 -9.11 5.28 20.43
N GLY A 800 -7.92 4.76 20.76
CA GLY A 800 -7.08 4.00 19.83
C GLY A 800 -7.71 2.69 19.40
N GLY A 801 -8.43 2.02 20.28
CA GLY A 801 -9.24 0.85 19.93
C GLY A 801 -10.33 1.17 18.94
N VAL A 802 -11.08 2.28 19.15
CA VAL A 802 -12.10 2.75 18.21
C VAL A 802 -11.50 3.13 16.85
N LEU A 803 -10.37 3.86 16.83
CA LEU A 803 -9.65 4.19 15.59
C LEU A 803 -9.12 2.94 14.90
N GLY A 804 -8.62 1.95 15.66
CA GLY A 804 -8.17 0.67 15.14
C GLY A 804 -9.29 -0.11 14.47
N LEU A 805 -10.50 -0.14 15.06
CA LEU A 805 -11.68 -0.74 14.41
C LEU A 805 -12.07 0.00 13.13
N GLY A 806 -11.96 1.33 13.09
CA GLY A 806 -12.20 2.11 11.88
C GLY A 806 -11.19 1.80 10.77
N LEU A 807 -9.91 1.67 11.10
CA LEU A 807 -8.87 1.25 10.17
C LEU A 807 -9.08 -0.20 9.72
N GLU A 808 -9.49 -1.11 10.62
CA GLU A 808 -9.84 -2.49 10.27
C GLU A 808 -10.95 -2.54 9.22
N GLN A 809 -12.01 -1.73 9.38
CA GLN A 809 -13.09 -1.66 8.38
C GLN A 809 -12.60 -1.09 7.04
N LEU A 810 -11.70 -0.11 7.07
CA LEU A 810 -11.08 0.44 5.85
C LEU A 810 -10.26 -0.63 5.12
N PHE A 811 -9.49 -1.43 5.87
CA PHE A 811 -8.71 -2.53 5.31
C PHE A 811 -9.56 -3.76 4.94
N ALA A 812 -10.70 -3.96 5.60
CA ALA A 812 -11.65 -5.03 5.24
C ALA A 812 -12.35 -4.78 3.89
N ALA A 813 -12.36 -3.52 3.40
CA ALA A 813 -12.81 -3.18 2.05
C ALA A 813 -11.81 -3.60 0.96
N LEU A 814 -10.60 -4.06 1.34
CA LEU A 814 -9.64 -4.65 0.42
C LEU A 814 -10.12 -6.04 -0.02
N PRO A 815 -9.79 -6.47 -1.25
CA PRO A 815 -10.15 -7.80 -1.75
C PRO A 815 -9.47 -8.95 -0.99
N PHE A 816 -8.64 -8.63 0.00
CA PHE A 816 -7.97 -9.62 0.86
C PHE A 816 -8.79 -9.83 2.14
N ALA A 817 -9.24 -11.06 2.40
CA ALA A 817 -9.91 -11.38 3.67
C ALA A 817 -8.93 -11.28 4.84
N ILE A 818 -8.87 -10.14 5.40
CA ILE A 818 -8.22 -9.96 6.69
C ILE A 818 -9.19 -10.52 7.73
N GLN A 819 -8.81 -11.63 8.38
CA GLN A 819 -9.59 -12.15 9.51
C GLN A 819 -9.71 -11.06 10.56
N HIS A 820 -10.92 -10.70 10.93
CA HIS A 820 -11.17 -9.67 11.93
C HIS A 820 -10.47 -10.04 13.24
N GLY A 821 -9.62 -9.16 13.74
CA GLY A 821 -8.90 -9.39 14.99
C GLY A 821 -9.82 -9.48 16.21
N GLY A 822 -10.99 -8.92 16.06
CA GLY A 822 -11.99 -8.84 17.10
C GLY A 822 -11.62 -7.85 18.23
N PRO A 823 -12.60 -7.42 19.02
CA PRO A 823 -12.39 -6.42 20.06
C PRO A 823 -11.42 -6.88 21.16
N TRP A 824 -11.31 -8.19 21.40
CA TRP A 824 -10.40 -8.76 22.41
C TRP A 824 -8.93 -8.60 22.02
N PHE A 825 -8.60 -8.71 20.75
CA PHE A 825 -7.24 -8.51 20.29
C PHE A 825 -6.81 -7.04 20.44
N LEU A 826 -7.66 -6.10 20.04
CA LEU A 826 -7.40 -4.67 20.24
C LEU A 826 -7.31 -4.31 21.72
N ALA A 827 -8.11 -4.95 22.58
CA ALA A 827 -8.03 -4.79 24.03
C ALA A 827 -6.67 -5.30 24.57
N ALA A 828 -6.15 -6.42 24.08
CA ALA A 828 -4.83 -6.94 24.46
C ALA A 828 -3.70 -6.00 24.03
N VAL A 829 -3.73 -5.48 22.79
CA VAL A 829 -2.78 -4.46 22.29
C VAL A 829 -2.88 -3.19 23.13
N GLY A 830 -4.07 -2.69 23.39
CA GLY A 830 -4.32 -1.54 24.26
C GLY A 830 -3.75 -1.77 25.67
N GLY A 831 -3.95 -2.95 26.24
CA GLY A 831 -3.38 -3.35 27.52
C GLY A 831 -1.85 -3.33 27.53
N ALA A 832 -1.21 -3.85 26.48
CA ALA A 832 0.25 -3.82 26.32
C ALA A 832 0.81 -2.40 26.21
N VAL A 833 0.14 -1.52 25.44
CA VAL A 833 0.52 -0.10 25.30
C VAL A 833 0.35 0.64 26.63
N ILE A 834 -0.76 0.43 27.33
CA ILE A 834 -0.99 1.00 28.66
C ILE A 834 0.08 0.52 29.63
N GLY A 835 0.39 -0.78 29.62
CA GLY A 835 1.45 -1.37 30.47
C GLY A 835 2.83 -0.73 30.21
N SER A 836 3.22 -0.56 28.95
CA SER A 836 4.48 0.11 28.59
C SER A 836 4.52 1.58 29.03
N GLY A 837 3.41 2.29 28.92
CA GLY A 837 3.26 3.66 29.42
C GLY A 837 3.40 3.74 30.95
N VAL A 838 2.84 2.77 31.68
CA VAL A 838 3.03 2.67 33.15
C VAL A 838 4.49 2.36 33.50
N VAL A 839 5.16 1.49 32.74
CA VAL A 839 6.60 1.20 32.93
C VAL A 839 7.43 2.47 32.71
N ALA A 840 7.13 3.28 31.70
CA ALA A 840 7.79 4.55 31.44
C ALA A 840 7.68 5.54 32.62
N CYS A 841 6.61 5.42 33.43
CA CYS A 841 6.40 6.23 34.62
C CYS A 841 7.30 5.82 35.81
N LEU A 842 7.83 4.60 35.84
CA LEU A 842 8.55 4.07 37.01
C LEU A 842 9.83 4.85 37.34
N VAL A 843 10.57 5.31 36.32
CA VAL A 843 11.84 6.03 36.54
C VAL A 843 11.61 7.41 37.19
N PRO A 844 10.72 8.29 36.67
CA PRO A 844 10.40 9.54 37.34
C PRO A 844 9.83 9.34 38.74
N LEU A 845 9.02 8.31 38.90
CA LEU A 845 8.41 7.98 40.20
C LEU A 845 9.45 7.56 41.23
N ARG A 846 10.42 6.70 40.86
CA ARG A 846 11.55 6.37 41.77
C ARG A 846 12.33 7.60 42.17
N ARG A 847 12.55 8.57 41.26
CA ARG A 847 13.18 9.86 41.57
C ARG A 847 12.35 10.68 42.55
N ALA A 848 11.03 10.71 42.40
CA ALA A 848 10.10 11.41 43.32
C ALA A 848 10.16 10.77 44.71
N LEU A 849 10.23 9.47 44.81
CA LEU A 849 10.34 8.73 46.08
C LEU A 849 11.74 8.81 46.74
N ALA A 850 12.77 9.22 46.01
CA ALA A 850 14.12 9.42 46.49
C ALA A 850 14.37 10.85 47.04
N VAL A 851 13.37 11.74 46.95
CA VAL A 851 13.45 13.12 47.46
C VAL A 851 13.71 13.10 48.98
N ASN A 852 14.79 13.78 49.40
CA ASN A 852 15.13 13.93 50.82
C ASN A 852 14.46 15.15 51.43
N PRO A 853 13.48 15.00 52.35
CA PRO A 853 12.71 16.12 52.91
C PRO A 853 13.55 17.19 53.57
N LEU A 854 14.68 16.80 54.22
CA LEU A 854 15.57 17.73 54.91
C LEU A 854 16.34 18.69 53.97
N ARG A 855 16.69 18.22 52.79
CA ARG A 855 17.47 18.97 51.80
C ARG A 855 16.59 19.90 50.94
N ASP A 856 15.40 19.45 50.65
CA ASP A 856 14.47 20.14 49.74
C ASP A 856 13.55 21.18 50.46
N LEU A 857 13.52 21.16 51.79
CA LEU A 857 12.88 22.18 52.61
C LEU A 857 13.84 23.34 53.01
N ARG A 858 15.17 23.15 52.90
CA ARG A 858 16.18 24.17 53.19
C ARG A 858 16.61 25.02 51.96
N GLY A 859 16.29 24.62 50.76
CA GLY A 859 16.52 25.37 49.52
C GLY A 859 15.20 25.84 48.91
#